data_3d8a6bf3be34b145feb2b9059f88ecd0
#
_entry.id   3d8a6bf3be34b145feb2b9059f88ecd0
#
_cell.length_a   1.000
_cell.length_b   1.000
_cell.length_c   1.000
_cell.angle_alpha   90.00
_cell.angle_beta   90.00
_cell.angle_gamma   90.00
#
_symmetry.space_group_name_H-M   'P 1'
#
loop_
_entity.id
_entity.type
_entity.pdbx_description
1 polymer ?
#
loop_
_entity_poly.entity_id
_entity_poly.type
_entity_poly.pdbx_seq_one_letter_code
_entity_poly.pdbx_strand_id
1 'polypeptide(L)'
;MATLFSPITFYSCKENIDESAYAIAEKKQIVELLESDTAQYSDFIKILSDVKLGTSDNASKLISVLSSRGNYTVFAPTNEAFKTFLHDELKLNSINELSDEQKKMIAYNCVIDNGDNAAYELADFPANGTTFGYATLDDRRLTSEQKASGDYYINADAKIIKSNAEASNGMLHTVDHVIYPSTQSVADIVASTPNTRIMGQLMALTGWKDKLDTKISTNAEDKYLKDYAGRIGTKEYFEGEGGKYPFMSKRRVRYTAFVEPDQVLHDEWGIPLPEYDENANSDNKIKNWDAILQALESKCEAVMGETAKGDYTNEDNTLNRFVAYHILEGGMPLNGIVQHYNEFGYDLGSDTKNPQTKKLAVNIWDYYTTIGKHRALLKVTQVGGSDYNMAAGEDATHYFINRISRYDDSFNGTYEELGHTPNSVANGLNVRIMEQNEVADENGDTKVYPNNALNGYFYTINHILVNSKDTYTALGSERIRFDVTTMLPEMLSNDLRISDGYQYFPKGYFSNILNEGQNTKIFYLSSKSTGGPGWKDAQGDEFLVTGAYNFVMKLPPVPKSGSYELRMGVVNNTHRSMVQCYLDEGNSYPVTPTSLPIDQRENAATDWPGKIWVKDEDNNFDEAMCRECDRNLRNMGYLKGPNYWCLNGSKGKTTVREHYKGGGYGPNLRYIVKRQYFDKDKTYYIRFKCAVDNPNSQFFLDYFEFCPSEVYDSPTGEDIW
;
A
#
# COMPACT_ATOMS: atom_id res chain seq x y z
N MET A 1 81.09 -5.90 31.36
CA MET A 1 79.84 -6.50 30.92
C MET A 1 79.50 -5.91 29.57
N ALA A 2 79.73 -6.64 28.52
CA ALA A 2 79.53 -6.24 27.15
C ALA A 2 78.21 -6.87 26.71
N THR A 3 77.20 -6.04 26.38
CA THR A 3 75.95 -6.49 25.86
C THR A 3 75.99 -6.55 24.34
N LEU A 4 75.93 -7.78 23.82
CA LEU A 4 75.81 -8.06 22.39
C LEU A 4 74.41 -7.63 21.87
N PHE A 5 74.38 -6.70 20.93
CA PHE A 5 73.20 -6.45 20.08
C PHE A 5 73.32 -7.34 18.83
N SER A 6 72.40 -8.25 18.67
CA SER A 6 72.22 -9.04 17.45
C SER A 6 71.23 -8.29 16.52
N PRO A 7 71.57 -8.06 15.25
CA PRO A 7 70.61 -7.44 14.30
C PRO A 7 69.60 -8.49 13.84
N ILE A 8 68.35 -8.21 14.09
CA ILE A 8 67.19 -8.92 13.52
C ILE A 8 67.03 -8.45 12.08
N THR A 9 67.47 -9.29 11.13
CA THR A 9 67.15 -9.07 9.71
C THR A 9 65.69 -9.45 9.45
N PHE A 10 64.87 -8.47 9.15
CA PHE A 10 63.54 -8.71 8.60
C PHE A 10 63.66 -9.17 7.15
N TYR A 11 63.41 -10.46 6.89
CA TYR A 11 63.15 -10.94 5.55
C TYR A 11 61.72 -10.45 5.18
N SER A 12 61.62 -9.41 4.33
CA SER A 12 60.43 -9.09 3.60
C SER A 12 60.22 -10.18 2.55
N CYS A 13 59.25 -11.05 2.78
CA CYS A 13 58.68 -11.85 1.69
C CYS A 13 58.06 -10.88 0.69
N LYS A 14 58.75 -10.63 -0.41
CA LYS A 14 58.06 -10.16 -1.62
C LYS A 14 57.27 -11.35 -2.14
N GLU A 15 56.00 -11.43 -1.77
CA GLU A 15 55.05 -12.19 -2.56
C GLU A 15 54.99 -11.52 -3.94
N ASN A 16 55.47 -12.20 -4.96
CA ASN A 16 55.15 -11.86 -6.32
C ASN A 16 53.65 -12.14 -6.48
N ILE A 17 52.83 -11.15 -6.23
CA ILE A 17 51.41 -11.19 -6.60
C ILE A 17 51.43 -11.23 -8.13
N ASP A 18 51.02 -12.37 -8.68
CA ASP A 18 50.81 -12.49 -10.12
C ASP A 18 49.62 -11.62 -10.48
N GLU A 19 49.88 -10.39 -10.91
CA GLU A 19 48.83 -9.43 -11.31
C GLU A 19 47.97 -9.97 -12.47
N SER A 20 48.43 -10.98 -13.21
CA SER A 20 47.65 -11.63 -14.26
C SER A 20 46.52 -12.49 -13.70
N ALA A 21 46.63 -12.95 -12.41
CA ALA A 21 45.53 -13.66 -11.72
C ALA A 21 44.46 -12.73 -11.20
N TYR A 22 44.71 -11.42 -11.19
CA TYR A 22 43.77 -10.36 -10.82
C TYR A 22 43.35 -9.49 -12.01
N ALA A 23 43.44 -10.02 -13.23
CA ALA A 23 42.80 -9.38 -14.37
C ALA A 23 41.27 -9.40 -14.12
N ILE A 24 40.78 -8.40 -13.39
CA ILE A 24 39.35 -8.09 -13.33
C ILE A 24 39.00 -7.76 -14.80
N ALA A 25 38.31 -8.69 -15.45
CA ALA A 25 37.73 -8.39 -16.75
C ALA A 25 36.88 -7.12 -16.54
N GLU A 26 37.28 -6.01 -17.14
CA GLU A 26 36.48 -4.77 -17.07
C GLU A 26 35.09 -5.08 -17.59
N LYS A 27 34.12 -5.11 -16.68
CA LYS A 27 32.71 -5.32 -17.06
C LYS A 27 32.27 -4.13 -17.90
N LYS A 28 31.68 -4.41 -19.04
CA LYS A 28 31.09 -3.39 -19.90
C LYS A 28 29.95 -2.66 -19.16
N GLN A 29 29.74 -1.42 -19.51
CA GLN A 29 28.54 -0.69 -19.09
C GLN A 29 27.30 -1.15 -19.89
N ILE A 30 26.10 -0.84 -19.41
CA ILE A 30 24.84 -1.19 -20.08
C ILE A 30 24.84 -0.73 -21.53
N VAL A 31 25.26 0.51 -21.79
CA VAL A 31 25.31 1.05 -23.17
C VAL A 31 26.31 0.29 -24.03
N GLU A 32 27.47 -0.06 -23.52
CA GLU A 32 28.46 -0.87 -24.25
C GLU A 32 27.96 -2.28 -24.56
N LEU A 33 27.12 -2.86 -23.67
CA LEU A 33 26.46 -4.13 -23.94
C LEU A 33 25.44 -3.99 -25.10
N LEU A 34 24.62 -2.95 -25.08
CA LEU A 34 23.68 -2.65 -26.16
C LEU A 34 24.40 -2.41 -27.51
N GLU A 35 25.45 -1.57 -27.50
CA GLU A 35 26.23 -1.24 -28.69
C GLU A 35 27.03 -2.42 -29.25
N SER A 36 27.34 -3.43 -28.42
CA SER A 36 28.00 -4.64 -28.87
C SER A 36 27.11 -5.53 -29.77
N ASP A 37 25.78 -5.29 -29.77
CA ASP A 37 24.83 -6.01 -30.62
C ASP A 37 23.78 -5.05 -31.23
N THR A 38 24.25 -4.15 -32.08
CA THR A 38 23.40 -3.16 -32.76
C THR A 38 22.38 -3.83 -33.71
N ALA A 39 22.66 -5.04 -34.17
CA ALA A 39 21.70 -5.80 -34.98
C ALA A 39 20.41 -6.10 -34.18
N GLN A 40 20.53 -6.21 -32.86
CA GLN A 40 19.38 -6.49 -31.98
C GLN A 40 18.81 -5.22 -31.34
N TYR A 41 19.61 -4.17 -31.05
CA TYR A 41 19.20 -3.05 -30.21
C TYR A 41 19.30 -1.66 -30.85
N SER A 42 19.52 -1.55 -32.18
CA SER A 42 19.71 -0.23 -32.81
C SER A 42 18.57 0.76 -32.57
N ASP A 43 17.33 0.27 -32.53
CA ASP A 43 16.14 1.09 -32.32
C ASP A 43 16.06 1.59 -30.87
N PHE A 44 16.34 0.73 -29.89
CA PHE A 44 16.38 1.13 -28.49
C PHE A 44 17.53 2.12 -28.21
N ILE A 45 18.72 1.87 -28.72
CA ILE A 45 19.88 2.78 -28.63
C ILE A 45 19.51 4.17 -29.17
N LYS A 46 18.83 4.22 -30.33
CA LYS A 46 18.40 5.49 -30.92
C LYS A 46 17.42 6.23 -30.02
N ILE A 47 16.41 5.55 -29.46
CA ILE A 47 15.44 6.13 -28.51
C ILE A 47 16.17 6.68 -27.28
N LEU A 48 17.08 5.91 -26.66
CA LEU A 48 17.89 6.37 -25.52
C LEU A 48 18.75 7.59 -25.86
N SER A 49 19.18 7.71 -27.14
CA SER A 49 19.99 8.84 -27.64
C SER A 49 19.15 10.08 -27.92
N ASP A 50 17.88 9.93 -28.26
CA ASP A 50 16.95 11.04 -28.51
C ASP A 50 16.38 11.60 -27.19
N VAL A 51 16.15 10.80 -26.19
CA VAL A 51 15.44 11.15 -24.94
C VAL A 51 16.40 11.76 -23.90
N LYS A 52 15.95 12.82 -23.22
CA LYS A 52 16.66 13.47 -22.12
C LYS A 52 16.07 13.09 -20.76
N LEU A 53 16.92 13.02 -19.73
CA LEU A 53 16.47 12.82 -18.33
C LEU A 53 16.10 14.18 -17.72
N GLY A 54 14.80 14.43 -17.58
CA GLY A 54 14.23 15.69 -17.09
C GLY A 54 13.75 16.64 -18.19
N THR A 55 13.31 17.82 -17.80
CA THR A 55 12.65 18.81 -18.67
C THR A 55 13.53 20.01 -19.04
N SER A 56 14.73 20.11 -18.46
CA SER A 56 15.67 21.21 -18.74
C SER A 56 16.29 21.07 -20.14
N ASP A 57 16.49 22.20 -20.83
CA ASP A 57 17.18 22.20 -22.11
C ASP A 57 18.60 21.61 -22.05
N ASN A 58 19.25 21.74 -20.88
CA ASN A 58 20.58 21.21 -20.61
C ASN A 58 20.57 19.80 -19.97
N ALA A 59 19.42 19.15 -19.90
CA ALA A 59 19.34 17.81 -19.34
C ALA A 59 20.15 16.79 -20.15
N SER A 60 20.81 15.86 -19.46
CA SER A 60 21.60 14.81 -20.10
C SER A 60 20.70 13.87 -20.89
N LYS A 61 21.20 13.38 -22.01
CA LYS A 61 20.54 12.30 -22.76
C LYS A 61 20.57 11.02 -21.95
N LEU A 62 19.52 10.20 -22.04
CA LEU A 62 19.39 8.98 -21.23
C LEU A 62 20.51 7.98 -21.54
N ILE A 63 20.96 7.89 -22.77
CA ILE A 63 22.11 7.07 -23.14
C ILE A 63 23.38 7.49 -22.37
N SER A 64 23.60 8.79 -22.17
CA SER A 64 24.75 9.29 -21.39
C SER A 64 24.61 9.00 -19.90
N VAL A 65 23.39 8.99 -19.38
CA VAL A 65 23.09 8.60 -17.98
C VAL A 65 23.42 7.12 -17.77
N LEU A 66 22.97 6.26 -18.69
CA LEU A 66 23.22 4.82 -18.65
C LEU A 66 24.66 4.43 -19.00
N SER A 67 25.49 5.39 -19.46
CA SER A 67 26.95 5.27 -19.61
C SER A 67 27.70 5.78 -18.37
N SER A 68 27.00 6.13 -17.30
CA SER A 68 27.58 6.62 -16.04
C SER A 68 27.54 5.54 -14.96
N ARG A 69 28.19 5.83 -13.83
CA ARG A 69 28.08 4.97 -12.64
C ARG A 69 26.65 5.00 -12.12
N GLY A 70 26.16 3.87 -11.67
CA GLY A 70 24.83 3.70 -11.10
C GLY A 70 24.51 2.22 -10.90
N ASN A 71 23.28 1.91 -10.50
CA ASN A 71 22.74 0.57 -10.40
C ASN A 71 21.41 0.54 -11.12
N TYR A 72 21.44 0.30 -12.43
CA TYR A 72 20.25 0.32 -13.28
C TYR A 72 19.78 -1.10 -13.59
N THR A 73 18.48 -1.33 -13.54
CA THR A 73 17.86 -2.50 -14.18
C THR A 73 17.20 -2.04 -15.48
N VAL A 74 17.66 -2.57 -16.61
CA VAL A 74 17.19 -2.18 -17.94
C VAL A 74 16.53 -3.37 -18.63
N PHE A 75 15.31 -3.16 -19.10
CA PHE A 75 14.57 -4.09 -19.94
C PHE A 75 14.65 -3.59 -21.39
N ALA A 76 15.53 -4.19 -22.19
CA ALA A 76 15.80 -3.74 -23.56
C ALA A 76 14.93 -4.48 -24.58
N PRO A 77 13.97 -3.82 -25.25
CA PRO A 77 13.26 -4.38 -26.37
C PRO A 77 14.18 -4.60 -27.57
N THR A 78 13.97 -5.70 -28.30
CA THR A 78 14.66 -5.98 -29.55
C THR A 78 14.11 -5.13 -30.70
N ASN A 79 14.87 -5.00 -31.80
CA ASN A 79 14.39 -4.34 -33.01
C ASN A 79 13.11 -5.03 -33.57
N GLU A 80 12.98 -6.35 -33.42
CA GLU A 80 11.76 -7.07 -33.82
C GLU A 80 10.58 -6.73 -32.90
N ALA A 81 10.83 -6.60 -31.58
CA ALA A 81 9.83 -6.10 -30.63
C ALA A 81 9.31 -4.70 -31.03
N PHE A 82 10.21 -3.79 -31.42
CA PHE A 82 9.81 -2.48 -31.93
C PHE A 82 8.99 -2.56 -33.20
N LYS A 83 9.39 -3.39 -34.13
CA LYS A 83 8.66 -3.56 -35.40
C LYS A 83 7.23 -4.04 -35.16
N THR A 84 7.06 -5.06 -34.34
CA THR A 84 5.74 -5.57 -33.96
C THR A 84 4.90 -4.52 -33.25
N PHE A 85 5.44 -3.88 -32.23
CA PHE A 85 4.76 -2.84 -31.46
C PHE A 85 4.31 -1.66 -32.32
N LEU A 86 5.20 -1.12 -33.17
CA LEU A 86 4.88 0.00 -34.05
C LEU A 86 3.76 -0.35 -35.03
N HIS A 87 3.84 -1.55 -35.66
CA HIS A 87 2.85 -1.98 -36.64
C HIS A 87 1.51 -2.36 -35.99
N ASP A 88 1.55 -3.16 -34.94
CA ASP A 88 0.34 -3.79 -34.40
C ASP A 88 -0.40 -2.89 -33.41
N GLU A 89 0.30 -2.04 -32.65
CA GLU A 89 -0.31 -1.20 -31.62
C GLU A 89 -0.44 0.26 -32.07
N LEU A 90 0.62 0.85 -32.63
CA LEU A 90 0.62 2.27 -32.98
C LEU A 90 0.25 2.56 -34.42
N LYS A 91 0.19 1.54 -35.30
CA LYS A 91 -0.03 1.66 -36.76
C LYS A 91 1.01 2.57 -37.43
N LEU A 92 2.25 2.50 -36.94
CA LEU A 92 3.43 3.20 -37.48
C LEU A 92 4.37 2.22 -38.16
N ASN A 93 5.25 2.74 -39.02
CA ASN A 93 6.21 1.91 -39.77
C ASN A 93 7.66 2.05 -39.28
N SER A 94 7.95 3.07 -38.47
CA SER A 94 9.31 3.38 -38.04
C SER A 94 9.31 4.11 -36.71
N ILE A 95 10.36 3.89 -35.89
CA ILE A 95 10.61 4.67 -34.66
C ILE A 95 10.79 6.18 -34.91
N ASN A 96 11.08 6.59 -36.16
CA ASN A 96 11.17 7.98 -36.51
C ASN A 96 9.81 8.71 -36.56
N GLU A 97 8.73 7.96 -36.62
CA GLU A 97 7.35 8.47 -36.59
C GLU A 97 6.81 8.62 -35.16
N LEU A 98 7.55 8.10 -34.16
CA LEU A 98 7.20 8.30 -32.74
C LEU A 98 7.37 9.76 -32.36
N SER A 99 6.40 10.31 -31.63
CA SER A 99 6.54 11.61 -30.99
C SER A 99 7.60 11.57 -29.88
N ASP A 100 8.11 12.72 -29.50
CA ASP A 100 9.09 12.83 -28.41
C ASP A 100 8.52 12.30 -27.09
N GLU A 101 7.22 12.49 -26.84
CA GLU A 101 6.51 11.97 -25.69
C GLU A 101 6.45 10.43 -25.70
N GLN A 102 6.12 9.83 -26.84
CA GLN A 102 6.12 8.36 -26.98
C GLN A 102 7.50 7.76 -26.78
N LYS A 103 8.54 8.38 -27.39
CA LYS A 103 9.94 7.95 -27.16
C LYS A 103 10.31 8.02 -25.69
N LYS A 104 9.93 9.10 -25.00
CA LYS A 104 10.18 9.29 -23.57
C LYS A 104 9.48 8.22 -22.73
N MET A 105 8.20 7.97 -22.99
CA MET A 105 7.43 6.95 -22.29
C MET A 105 8.09 5.57 -22.43
N ILE A 106 8.51 5.18 -23.64
CA ILE A 106 9.21 3.91 -23.87
C ILE A 106 10.53 3.88 -23.10
N ALA A 107 11.40 4.87 -23.30
CA ALA A 107 12.71 4.90 -22.68
C ALA A 107 12.65 4.87 -21.15
N TYR A 108 11.76 5.68 -20.57
CA TYR A 108 11.62 5.80 -19.13
C TYR A 108 11.02 4.56 -18.50
N ASN A 109 10.06 3.92 -19.17
CA ASN A 109 9.39 2.73 -18.62
C ASN A 109 10.27 1.46 -18.71
N CYS A 110 11.30 1.47 -19.53
CA CYS A 110 12.26 0.37 -19.66
C CYS A 110 13.42 0.44 -18.64
N VAL A 111 13.53 1.48 -17.82
CA VAL A 111 14.67 1.68 -16.91
C VAL A 111 14.20 1.88 -15.48
N ILE A 112 14.72 1.07 -14.56
CA ILE A 112 14.61 1.26 -13.12
C ILE A 112 15.96 1.76 -12.61
N ASP A 113 15.98 2.85 -11.86
CA ASP A 113 17.14 3.31 -11.11
C ASP A 113 17.05 2.73 -9.68
N ASN A 114 17.92 1.79 -9.36
CA ASN A 114 17.96 1.12 -8.06
C ASN A 114 18.70 1.93 -6.98
N GLY A 115 19.23 3.11 -7.32
CA GLY A 115 19.97 3.96 -6.40
C GLY A 115 21.20 3.26 -5.83
N ASP A 116 21.27 3.17 -4.50
CA ASP A 116 22.38 2.50 -3.79
C ASP A 116 22.19 0.97 -3.67
N ASN A 117 21.06 0.43 -4.15
CA ASN A 117 20.78 -1.00 -4.09
C ASN A 117 21.20 -1.71 -5.38
N ALA A 118 21.43 -3.01 -5.29
CA ALA A 118 21.77 -3.82 -6.46
C ALA A 118 20.66 -3.80 -7.51
N ALA A 119 21.05 -3.83 -8.78
CA ALA A 119 20.12 -4.05 -9.88
C ALA A 119 19.50 -5.45 -9.77
N TYR A 120 18.25 -5.58 -10.21
CA TYR A 120 17.51 -6.84 -10.12
C TYR A 120 18.06 -7.89 -11.07
N GLU A 121 18.45 -9.04 -10.53
CA GLU A 121 18.63 -10.27 -11.27
C GLU A 121 17.29 -11.01 -11.40
N LEU A 122 17.21 -11.99 -12.30
CA LEU A 122 15.98 -12.77 -12.49
C LEU A 122 15.49 -13.45 -11.20
N ALA A 123 16.43 -13.81 -10.32
CA ALA A 123 16.12 -14.42 -9.03
C ALA A 123 15.51 -13.45 -8.01
N ASP A 124 15.66 -12.14 -8.25
CA ASP A 124 15.12 -11.07 -7.40
C ASP A 124 13.77 -10.55 -7.89
N PHE A 125 13.26 -11.13 -8.97
CA PHE A 125 11.98 -10.67 -9.52
C PHE A 125 10.84 -10.93 -8.53
N PRO A 126 9.92 -9.99 -8.37
CA PRO A 126 8.83 -10.12 -7.42
C PRO A 126 7.90 -11.29 -7.78
N ALA A 127 7.13 -11.75 -6.80
CA ALA A 127 6.13 -12.78 -7.00
C ALA A 127 5.07 -12.35 -8.03
N ASN A 128 4.42 -13.32 -8.66
CA ASN A 128 3.42 -13.09 -9.70
C ASN A 128 2.37 -12.05 -9.29
N GLY A 129 2.10 -11.11 -10.20
CA GLY A 129 1.16 -10.03 -10.00
C GLY A 129 1.61 -8.91 -9.06
N THR A 130 2.78 -9.05 -8.41
CA THR A 130 3.35 -8.00 -7.57
C THR A 130 4.35 -7.14 -8.33
N THR A 131 4.68 -5.97 -7.79
CA THR A 131 5.55 -5.00 -8.45
C THR A 131 6.96 -5.00 -7.89
N PHE A 132 7.90 -4.58 -8.74
CA PHE A 132 9.27 -4.27 -8.31
C PHE A 132 9.27 -3.21 -7.19
N GLY A 133 10.23 -3.29 -6.29
CA GLY A 133 10.38 -2.37 -5.16
C GLY A 133 10.65 -0.93 -5.57
N TYR A 134 11.28 -0.71 -6.73
CA TYR A 134 11.55 0.60 -7.31
C TYR A 134 10.69 0.84 -8.55
N ALA A 135 10.26 2.09 -8.71
CA ALA A 135 9.56 2.52 -9.91
C ALA A 135 10.55 2.72 -11.07
N THR A 136 10.05 2.67 -12.30
CA THR A 136 10.78 3.08 -13.49
C THR A 136 11.05 4.58 -13.48
N LEU A 137 11.86 5.08 -14.41
CA LEU A 137 12.06 6.53 -14.60
C LEU A 137 10.76 7.27 -15.00
N ASP A 138 9.75 6.53 -15.50
CA ASP A 138 8.38 7.03 -15.73
C ASP A 138 7.55 7.07 -14.43
N ASP A 139 8.18 6.75 -13.31
CA ASP A 139 7.58 6.69 -11.98
C ASP A 139 6.39 5.72 -11.90
N ARG A 140 6.46 4.62 -12.66
CA ARG A 140 5.52 3.51 -12.67
C ARG A 140 6.19 2.26 -12.15
N ARG A 141 5.43 1.40 -11.50
CA ARG A 141 5.93 0.11 -11.03
C ARG A 141 5.58 -0.98 -12.05
N LEU A 142 6.60 -1.69 -12.47
CA LEU A 142 6.42 -2.86 -13.34
C LEU A 142 6.00 -4.08 -12.50
N THR A 143 5.18 -4.94 -13.07
CA THR A 143 4.88 -6.27 -12.52
C THR A 143 5.80 -7.31 -13.15
N SER A 144 5.97 -8.43 -12.46
CA SER A 144 6.68 -9.61 -12.94
C SER A 144 5.76 -10.83 -12.82
N GLU A 145 5.89 -11.75 -13.77
CA GLU A 145 5.10 -12.97 -13.82
C GLU A 145 5.95 -14.12 -14.32
N GLN A 146 5.93 -15.25 -13.60
CA GLN A 146 6.51 -16.48 -14.06
C GLN A 146 5.38 -17.45 -14.45
N LYS A 147 5.35 -17.84 -15.73
CA LYS A 147 4.38 -18.82 -16.20
C LYS A 147 4.82 -20.26 -15.88
N ALA A 148 3.89 -21.18 -15.97
CA ALA A 148 4.14 -22.62 -15.75
C ALA A 148 5.25 -23.19 -16.65
N SER A 149 5.52 -22.57 -17.81
CA SER A 149 6.65 -22.89 -18.68
C SER A 149 8.02 -22.55 -18.09
N GLY A 150 8.06 -21.74 -17.00
CA GLY A 150 9.27 -21.18 -16.43
C GLY A 150 9.69 -19.85 -17.06
N ASP A 151 8.99 -19.36 -18.08
CA ASP A 151 9.24 -18.07 -18.71
C ASP A 151 8.78 -16.92 -17.85
N TYR A 152 9.56 -15.84 -17.83
CA TYR A 152 9.23 -14.60 -17.12
C TYR A 152 8.71 -13.53 -18.08
N TYR A 153 7.72 -12.79 -17.61
CA TYR A 153 7.10 -11.68 -18.32
C TYR A 153 7.09 -10.43 -17.46
N ILE A 154 7.23 -9.27 -18.09
CA ILE A 154 7.07 -7.96 -17.47
C ILE A 154 5.75 -7.35 -17.96
N ASN A 155 4.93 -6.85 -17.03
CA ASN A 155 3.61 -6.28 -17.31
C ASN A 155 2.72 -7.17 -18.18
N ALA A 156 2.76 -8.50 -17.93
CA ALA A 156 2.00 -9.53 -18.61
C ALA A 156 2.43 -9.86 -20.05
N ASP A 157 2.98 -8.92 -20.80
CA ASP A 157 3.20 -9.04 -22.25
C ASP A 157 4.66 -9.21 -22.66
N ALA A 158 5.59 -8.52 -22.00
CA ALA A 158 7.00 -8.51 -22.41
C ALA A 158 7.77 -9.70 -21.84
N LYS A 159 7.94 -10.75 -22.65
CA LYS A 159 8.72 -11.94 -22.27
C LYS A 159 10.20 -11.61 -22.17
N ILE A 160 10.85 -12.07 -21.10
CA ILE A 160 12.30 -12.07 -20.97
C ILE A 160 12.88 -13.18 -21.85
N ILE A 161 13.57 -12.81 -22.90
CA ILE A 161 14.22 -13.76 -23.84
C ILE A 161 15.72 -13.94 -23.55
N LYS A 162 16.34 -13.00 -22.85
CA LYS A 162 17.71 -13.10 -22.36
C LYS A 162 17.80 -12.32 -21.03
N SER A 163 18.23 -12.98 -20.00
CA SER A 163 18.31 -12.40 -18.66
C SER A 163 19.74 -12.24 -18.15
N ASN A 164 19.91 -11.43 -17.11
CA ASN A 164 21.12 -11.33 -16.32
C ASN A 164 22.39 -11.02 -17.11
N ALA A 165 22.31 -10.18 -18.14
CA ALA A 165 23.52 -9.63 -18.75
C ALA A 165 24.10 -8.55 -17.82
N GLU A 166 25.11 -8.98 -17.04
CA GLU A 166 25.72 -8.16 -15.99
C GLU A 166 26.57 -7.04 -16.60
N ALA A 167 26.32 -5.81 -16.15
CA ALA A 167 27.08 -4.63 -16.49
C ALA A 167 27.79 -4.04 -15.27
N SER A 168 28.80 -3.20 -15.48
CA SER A 168 29.52 -2.52 -14.38
C SER A 168 28.62 -1.50 -13.64
N ASN A 169 27.50 -1.10 -14.25
CA ASN A 169 26.56 -0.13 -13.71
C ASN A 169 25.10 -0.65 -13.67
N GLY A 170 24.91 -1.97 -13.65
CA GLY A 170 23.59 -2.55 -13.51
C GLY A 170 23.38 -3.90 -14.18
N MET A 171 22.13 -4.17 -14.52
CA MET A 171 21.68 -5.42 -15.11
C MET A 171 20.85 -5.16 -16.36
N LEU A 172 21.09 -5.92 -17.43
CA LEU A 172 20.37 -5.83 -18.68
C LEU A 172 19.56 -7.11 -18.92
N HIS A 173 18.27 -6.96 -19.14
CA HIS A 173 17.36 -8.01 -19.58
C HIS A 173 16.82 -7.68 -20.96
N THR A 174 16.79 -8.65 -21.86
CA THR A 174 16.22 -8.47 -23.20
C THR A 174 14.80 -8.96 -23.23
N VAL A 175 13.91 -8.16 -23.79
CA VAL A 175 12.48 -8.46 -23.92
C VAL A 175 12.05 -8.53 -25.40
N ASP A 176 11.06 -9.39 -25.69
CA ASP A 176 10.49 -9.57 -27.01
C ASP A 176 9.33 -8.62 -27.31
N HIS A 177 8.94 -7.78 -26.36
CA HIS A 177 7.87 -6.81 -26.49
C HIS A 177 8.29 -5.45 -25.91
N VAL A 178 7.75 -4.34 -26.45
CA VAL A 178 8.01 -2.98 -25.91
C VAL A 178 7.16 -2.77 -24.67
N ILE A 179 7.80 -2.48 -23.53
CA ILE A 179 7.10 -2.14 -22.30
C ILE A 179 6.52 -0.73 -22.39
N TYR A 180 5.34 -0.61 -22.95
CA TYR A 180 4.66 0.66 -23.15
C TYR A 180 3.62 0.90 -22.05
N PRO A 181 3.70 2.02 -21.31
CA PRO A 181 2.77 2.24 -20.21
C PRO A 181 1.36 2.56 -20.73
N SER A 182 0.35 2.02 -20.06
CA SER A 182 -1.04 2.36 -20.39
C SER A 182 -1.31 3.85 -20.17
N THR A 183 -2.01 4.45 -21.12
CA THR A 183 -2.55 5.83 -21.05
C THR A 183 -4.02 5.84 -20.66
N GLN A 184 -4.63 4.69 -20.51
CA GLN A 184 -6.04 4.51 -20.18
C GLN A 184 -6.29 4.72 -18.69
N SER A 185 -7.50 5.16 -18.34
CA SER A 185 -7.98 5.19 -16.96
C SER A 185 -8.26 3.79 -16.43
N VAL A 186 -8.38 3.64 -15.11
CA VAL A 186 -8.85 2.40 -14.48
C VAL A 186 -10.17 1.95 -15.09
N ALA A 187 -11.13 2.86 -15.29
CA ALA A 187 -12.42 2.52 -15.86
C ALA A 187 -12.34 2.08 -17.34
N ASP A 188 -11.41 2.68 -18.12
CA ASP A 188 -11.22 2.29 -19.52
C ASP A 188 -10.57 0.90 -19.65
N ILE A 189 -9.59 0.58 -18.81
CA ILE A 189 -8.98 -0.75 -18.81
C ILE A 189 -10.01 -1.81 -18.39
N VAL A 190 -10.80 -1.56 -17.36
CA VAL A 190 -11.90 -2.47 -16.96
C VAL A 190 -12.87 -2.67 -18.11
N ALA A 191 -13.27 -1.60 -18.79
CA ALA A 191 -14.19 -1.69 -19.94
C ALA A 191 -13.59 -2.42 -21.16
N SER A 192 -12.28 -2.41 -21.33
CA SER A 192 -11.59 -3.06 -22.46
C SER A 192 -11.16 -4.50 -22.18
N THR A 193 -11.05 -4.92 -20.92
CA THR A 193 -10.71 -6.29 -20.55
C THR A 193 -11.89 -7.24 -20.85
N PRO A 194 -11.67 -8.37 -21.55
CA PRO A 194 -12.77 -9.16 -22.11
C PRO A 194 -13.76 -9.75 -21.10
N ASN A 195 -13.32 -10.08 -19.90
CA ASN A 195 -14.14 -10.72 -18.86
C ASN A 195 -14.70 -9.76 -17.81
N THR A 196 -14.56 -8.44 -17.97
CA THR A 196 -15.05 -7.43 -17.02
C THR A 196 -15.94 -6.37 -17.67
N ARG A 197 -16.59 -6.75 -18.77
CA ARG A 197 -17.40 -5.85 -19.61
C ARG A 197 -18.63 -5.29 -18.89
N ILE A 198 -19.28 -6.11 -18.06
CA ILE A 198 -20.46 -5.69 -17.30
C ILE A 198 -20.05 -4.57 -16.33
N MET A 199 -18.98 -4.75 -15.55
CA MET A 199 -18.53 -3.73 -14.62
C MET A 199 -18.05 -2.46 -15.33
N GLY A 200 -17.34 -2.58 -16.46
CA GLY A 200 -16.97 -1.43 -17.29
C GLY A 200 -18.17 -0.63 -17.79
N GLN A 201 -19.24 -1.31 -18.25
CA GLN A 201 -20.48 -0.67 -18.66
C GLN A 201 -21.24 -0.02 -17.48
N LEU A 202 -21.21 -0.68 -16.31
CA LEU A 202 -21.78 -0.11 -15.07
C LEU A 202 -21.04 1.15 -14.62
N MET A 203 -19.71 1.17 -14.68
CA MET A 203 -18.91 2.37 -14.36
C MET A 203 -19.29 3.55 -15.25
N ALA A 204 -19.54 3.29 -16.56
CA ALA A 204 -20.00 4.31 -17.48
C ALA A 204 -21.43 4.79 -17.16
N LEU A 205 -22.36 3.85 -16.96
CA LEU A 205 -23.76 4.14 -16.67
C LEU A 205 -23.94 4.95 -15.37
N THR A 206 -23.17 4.63 -14.36
CA THR A 206 -23.23 5.28 -13.04
C THR A 206 -22.42 6.58 -12.95
N GLY A 207 -21.74 6.97 -14.04
CA GLY A 207 -20.94 8.20 -14.10
C GLY A 207 -19.57 8.09 -13.39
N TRP A 208 -19.22 6.91 -12.86
CA TRP A 208 -17.92 6.73 -12.23
C TRP A 208 -16.77 6.76 -13.24
N LYS A 209 -17.01 6.35 -14.48
CA LYS A 209 -16.02 6.49 -15.57
C LYS A 209 -15.50 7.92 -15.69
N ASP A 210 -16.39 8.90 -15.71
CA ASP A 210 -16.04 10.32 -15.83
C ASP A 210 -15.35 10.85 -14.56
N LYS A 211 -15.72 10.34 -13.38
CA LYS A 211 -15.07 10.68 -12.10
C LYS A 211 -13.68 10.07 -11.96
N LEU A 212 -13.37 9.02 -12.72
CA LEU A 212 -12.07 8.37 -12.75
C LEU A 212 -11.26 8.74 -14.00
N ASP A 213 -11.63 9.82 -14.73
CA ASP A 213 -10.91 10.26 -15.93
C ASP A 213 -9.44 10.61 -15.61
N THR A 214 -8.53 10.19 -16.45
CA THR A 214 -7.10 10.48 -16.35
C THR A 214 -6.80 11.97 -16.26
N LYS A 215 -7.60 12.82 -16.90
CA LYS A 215 -7.46 14.28 -16.85
C LYS A 215 -7.57 14.83 -15.43
N ILE A 216 -8.41 14.22 -14.57
CA ILE A 216 -8.53 14.64 -13.17
C ILE A 216 -7.21 14.42 -12.45
N SER A 217 -6.64 13.22 -12.61
CA SER A 217 -5.36 12.84 -12.00
C SER A 217 -4.21 13.70 -12.54
N THR A 218 -4.10 13.85 -13.85
CA THR A 218 -3.06 14.65 -14.51
C THR A 218 -3.14 16.12 -14.12
N ASN A 219 -4.34 16.72 -14.16
CA ASN A 219 -4.53 18.12 -13.77
C ASN A 219 -4.18 18.37 -12.29
N ALA A 220 -4.47 17.42 -11.42
CA ALA A 220 -4.13 17.54 -9.99
C ALA A 220 -2.62 17.50 -9.77
N GLU A 221 -1.90 16.62 -10.47
CA GLU A 221 -0.45 16.52 -10.42
C GLU A 221 0.23 17.77 -11.03
N ASP A 222 -0.20 18.19 -12.21
CA ASP A 222 0.31 19.39 -12.88
C ASP A 222 0.12 20.66 -12.03
N LYS A 223 -1.04 20.76 -11.40
CA LYS A 223 -1.33 21.87 -10.49
C LYS A 223 -0.35 21.86 -9.30
N TYR A 224 -0.12 20.70 -8.70
CA TYR A 224 0.81 20.57 -7.58
C TYR A 224 2.23 20.96 -7.99
N LEU A 225 2.72 20.42 -9.10
CA LEU A 225 4.05 20.72 -9.64
C LEU A 225 4.22 22.23 -9.94
N LYS A 226 3.20 22.87 -10.47
CA LYS A 226 3.19 24.32 -10.74
C LYS A 226 3.18 25.14 -9.45
N ASP A 227 2.31 24.80 -8.51
CA ASP A 227 2.13 25.56 -7.27
C ASP A 227 3.38 25.49 -6.37
N TYR A 228 4.13 24.39 -6.43
CA TYR A 228 5.29 24.14 -5.58
C TYR A 228 6.63 24.04 -6.32
N ALA A 229 6.71 24.51 -7.58
CA ALA A 229 7.94 24.44 -8.40
C ALA A 229 9.19 24.99 -7.69
N GLY A 230 9.04 26.06 -6.91
CA GLY A 230 10.14 26.66 -6.14
C GLY A 230 10.46 25.97 -4.79
N ARG A 231 9.68 24.98 -4.41
CA ARG A 231 9.85 24.23 -3.14
C ARG A 231 10.30 22.79 -3.38
N ILE A 232 9.97 22.21 -4.52
CA ILE A 232 10.39 20.86 -4.90
C ILE A 232 11.93 20.81 -4.95
N GLY A 233 12.50 19.76 -4.34
CA GLY A 233 13.94 19.62 -4.16
C GLY A 233 14.52 20.33 -2.92
N THR A 234 13.71 21.09 -2.19
CA THR A 234 14.12 21.69 -0.90
C THR A 234 13.84 20.75 0.26
N LYS A 235 14.28 21.16 1.45
CA LYS A 235 14.00 20.43 2.72
C LYS A 235 13.37 21.39 3.73
N GLU A 236 12.42 20.89 4.50
CA GLU A 236 11.81 21.61 5.63
C GLU A 236 12.46 21.17 6.94
N TYR A 237 12.62 22.13 7.85
CA TYR A 237 13.18 21.88 9.16
C TYR A 237 12.11 21.33 10.11
N PHE A 238 12.45 20.26 10.82
CA PHE A 238 11.61 19.65 11.83
C PHE A 238 12.05 20.14 13.22
N GLU A 239 11.25 20.99 13.83
CA GLU A 239 11.50 21.53 15.16
C GLU A 239 11.43 20.41 16.21
N GLY A 240 12.43 20.33 17.06
CA GLY A 240 12.54 19.34 18.12
C GLY A 240 13.36 18.09 17.77
N GLU A 241 13.49 17.72 16.49
CA GLU A 241 14.34 16.61 16.05
C GLU A 241 15.66 17.07 15.43
N GLY A 242 15.78 18.37 15.13
CA GLY A 242 17.01 18.94 14.58
C GLY A 242 17.33 18.54 13.14
N GLY A 243 16.42 17.84 12.47
CA GLY A 243 16.57 17.35 11.10
C GLY A 243 15.92 18.24 10.04
N LYS A 244 16.30 17.99 8.78
CA LYS A 244 15.64 18.60 7.61
C LYS A 244 15.14 17.49 6.71
N TYR A 245 13.84 17.51 6.42
CA TYR A 245 13.15 16.47 5.67
C TYR A 245 12.76 16.95 4.27
N PRO A 246 12.87 16.09 3.24
CA PRO A 246 12.52 16.44 1.87
C PRO A 246 11.09 16.95 1.76
N PHE A 247 10.93 18.02 1.00
CA PHE A 247 9.62 18.50 0.58
C PHE A 247 9.05 17.51 -0.44
N MET A 248 7.77 17.14 -0.30
CA MET A 248 7.13 16.24 -1.25
C MET A 248 7.28 16.73 -2.68
N SER A 249 7.80 15.87 -3.56
CA SER A 249 8.09 16.21 -4.95
C SER A 249 6.89 16.08 -5.89
N LYS A 250 5.86 15.33 -5.48
CA LYS A 250 4.69 15.03 -6.31
C LYS A 250 3.43 14.85 -5.44
N ARG A 251 2.25 15.02 -6.05
CA ARG A 251 0.96 14.70 -5.46
C ARG A 251 0.06 14.09 -6.51
N ARG A 252 -0.04 12.79 -6.50
CA ARG A 252 -0.86 12.01 -7.43
C ARG A 252 -2.23 11.73 -6.85
N VAL A 253 -3.20 11.67 -7.73
CA VAL A 253 -4.55 11.16 -7.46
C VAL A 253 -4.71 9.88 -8.27
N ARG A 254 -4.89 8.77 -7.59
CA ARG A 254 -5.00 7.44 -8.18
C ARG A 254 -6.12 6.66 -7.52
N TYR A 255 -6.49 5.54 -8.14
CA TYR A 255 -7.59 4.69 -7.70
C TYR A 255 -7.19 3.22 -7.72
N THR A 256 -7.86 2.43 -6.90
CA THR A 256 -7.81 0.96 -6.96
C THR A 256 -9.24 0.45 -7.09
N ALA A 257 -9.50 -0.39 -8.10
CA ALA A 257 -10.80 -1.00 -8.30
C ALA A 257 -10.70 -2.52 -8.14
N PHE A 258 -11.69 -3.11 -7.48
CA PHE A 258 -11.91 -4.55 -7.40
C PHE A 258 -13.09 -4.90 -8.29
N VAL A 259 -12.97 -5.88 -9.17
CA VAL A 259 -13.94 -6.07 -10.26
C VAL A 259 -14.28 -7.55 -10.41
N GLU A 260 -15.56 -7.88 -10.36
CA GLU A 260 -16.02 -9.21 -10.70
C GLU A 260 -15.83 -9.49 -12.19
N PRO A 261 -15.24 -10.63 -12.55
CA PRO A 261 -15.44 -11.18 -13.89
C PRO A 261 -16.92 -11.42 -14.21
N ASP A 262 -17.30 -11.22 -15.47
CA ASP A 262 -18.68 -11.43 -15.94
C ASP A 262 -19.20 -12.83 -15.58
N GLN A 263 -18.31 -13.83 -15.57
CA GLN A 263 -18.63 -15.20 -15.17
C GLN A 263 -19.00 -15.31 -13.69
N VAL A 264 -18.34 -14.57 -12.81
CA VAL A 264 -18.67 -14.55 -11.37
C VAL A 264 -20.07 -13.97 -11.14
N LEU A 265 -20.39 -12.88 -11.84
CA LEU A 265 -21.73 -12.30 -11.81
C LEU A 265 -22.79 -13.29 -12.29
N HIS A 266 -22.47 -14.08 -13.32
CA HIS A 266 -23.34 -15.12 -13.83
C HIS A 266 -23.54 -16.26 -12.83
N ASP A 267 -22.45 -16.82 -12.34
CA ASP A 267 -22.48 -18.04 -11.52
C ASP A 267 -23.12 -17.81 -10.15
N GLU A 268 -22.89 -16.67 -9.52
CA GLU A 268 -23.39 -16.39 -8.18
C GLU A 268 -24.74 -15.68 -8.16
N TRP A 269 -24.95 -14.74 -9.10
CA TRP A 269 -26.18 -13.95 -9.13
C TRP A 269 -27.12 -14.28 -10.27
N GLY A 270 -26.70 -15.17 -11.21
CA GLY A 270 -27.51 -15.55 -12.38
C GLY A 270 -27.66 -14.38 -13.37
N ILE A 271 -26.73 -13.43 -13.39
CA ILE A 271 -26.72 -12.35 -14.36
C ILE A 271 -26.43 -12.92 -15.74
N PRO A 272 -27.21 -12.57 -16.79
CA PRO A 272 -26.91 -13.06 -18.14
C PRO A 272 -25.51 -12.65 -18.58
N LEU A 273 -24.77 -13.58 -19.23
CA LEU A 273 -23.48 -13.25 -19.83
C LEU A 273 -23.66 -12.26 -20.99
N PRO A 274 -22.68 -11.38 -21.23
CA PRO A 274 -22.74 -10.41 -22.32
C PRO A 274 -22.78 -11.08 -23.70
N GLU A 275 -23.73 -10.66 -24.54
CA GLU A 275 -23.77 -11.00 -25.96
C GLU A 275 -23.29 -9.81 -26.79
N TYR A 276 -22.36 -10.05 -27.73
CA TYR A 276 -21.78 -8.98 -28.55
C TYR A 276 -22.35 -8.94 -29.94
N ASP A 277 -22.35 -7.76 -30.56
CA ASP A 277 -22.71 -7.58 -31.96
C ASP A 277 -21.45 -7.74 -32.83
N GLU A 278 -21.36 -8.83 -33.57
CA GLU A 278 -20.25 -9.11 -34.48
C GLU A 278 -20.10 -8.06 -35.59
N ASN A 279 -21.15 -7.27 -35.85
CA ASN A 279 -21.18 -6.24 -36.89
C ASN A 279 -21.03 -4.82 -36.36
N ALA A 280 -20.93 -4.62 -35.05
CA ALA A 280 -20.77 -3.27 -34.47
C ALA A 280 -19.31 -2.86 -34.53
N ASN A 281 -18.98 -2.00 -35.47
CA ASN A 281 -17.70 -1.28 -35.48
C ASN A 281 -17.49 -0.57 -34.14
N SER A 282 -16.46 -0.99 -33.42
CA SER A 282 -15.70 -0.28 -32.38
C SER A 282 -16.28 -0.05 -30.98
N ASP A 283 -17.55 -0.18 -30.68
CA ASP A 283 -18.04 0.25 -29.36
C ASP A 283 -18.44 -0.87 -28.39
N ASN A 284 -18.00 -2.13 -28.60
CA ASN A 284 -18.22 -3.25 -27.68
C ASN A 284 -19.63 -3.27 -27.03
N LYS A 285 -20.65 -2.99 -27.81
CA LYS A 285 -22.00 -2.83 -27.33
C LYS A 285 -22.59 -4.20 -26.97
N ILE A 286 -22.93 -4.35 -25.70
CA ILE A 286 -23.61 -5.54 -25.19
C ILE A 286 -25.05 -5.52 -25.71
N LYS A 287 -25.45 -6.53 -26.51
CA LYS A 287 -26.81 -6.64 -27.11
C LYS A 287 -27.90 -6.83 -26.07
N ASN A 288 -27.65 -7.66 -25.09
CA ASN A 288 -28.60 -8.04 -24.04
C ASN A 288 -28.48 -7.17 -22.79
N TRP A 289 -27.96 -5.93 -22.93
CA TRP A 289 -27.68 -5.05 -21.80
C TRP A 289 -28.91 -4.78 -20.90
N ASP A 290 -30.08 -4.59 -21.49
CA ASP A 290 -31.31 -4.33 -20.71
C ASP A 290 -31.65 -5.50 -19.78
N ALA A 291 -31.47 -6.73 -20.22
CA ALA A 291 -31.69 -7.92 -19.40
C ALA A 291 -30.65 -8.04 -18.27
N ILE A 292 -29.37 -7.74 -18.57
CA ILE A 292 -28.29 -7.69 -17.58
C ILE A 292 -28.58 -6.64 -16.52
N LEU A 293 -28.93 -5.42 -16.95
CA LEU A 293 -29.21 -4.29 -16.07
C LEU A 293 -30.39 -4.58 -15.14
N GLN A 294 -31.48 -5.10 -15.67
CA GLN A 294 -32.67 -5.48 -14.88
C GLN A 294 -32.33 -6.56 -13.82
N ALA A 295 -31.52 -7.55 -14.20
CA ALA A 295 -31.10 -8.59 -13.28
C ALA A 295 -30.21 -8.04 -12.17
N LEU A 296 -29.25 -7.16 -12.51
CA LEU A 296 -28.37 -6.49 -11.54
C LEU A 296 -29.15 -5.60 -10.58
N GLU A 297 -30.08 -4.77 -11.09
CA GLU A 297 -30.94 -3.94 -10.22
C GLU A 297 -31.69 -4.81 -9.20
N SER A 298 -32.34 -5.87 -9.67
CA SER A 298 -33.09 -6.78 -8.80
C SER A 298 -32.20 -7.42 -7.72
N LYS A 299 -30.99 -7.84 -8.07
CA LYS A 299 -30.05 -8.47 -7.11
C LYS A 299 -29.50 -7.47 -6.13
N CYS A 300 -29.07 -6.30 -6.60
CA CYS A 300 -28.56 -5.24 -5.73
C CYS A 300 -29.65 -4.76 -4.76
N GLU A 301 -30.88 -4.55 -5.22
CA GLU A 301 -32.01 -4.18 -4.34
C GLU A 301 -32.31 -5.26 -3.28
N ALA A 302 -32.27 -6.53 -3.66
CA ALA A 302 -32.49 -7.64 -2.75
C ALA A 302 -31.44 -7.72 -1.62
N VAL A 303 -30.18 -7.38 -1.93
CA VAL A 303 -29.06 -7.50 -0.99
C VAL A 303 -28.80 -6.21 -0.21
N MET A 304 -28.91 -5.05 -0.85
CA MET A 304 -28.57 -3.74 -0.27
C MET A 304 -29.80 -2.93 0.18
N GLY A 305 -31.00 -3.38 -0.15
CA GLY A 305 -32.25 -2.68 0.08
C GLY A 305 -32.63 -1.70 -1.03
N GLU A 306 -33.89 -1.27 -1.05
CA GLU A 306 -34.38 -0.30 -2.03
C GLU A 306 -33.76 1.08 -1.81
N THR A 307 -33.44 1.75 -2.92
CA THR A 307 -32.89 3.10 -2.93
C THR A 307 -33.55 3.95 -4.05
N ALA A 308 -32.96 5.10 -4.38
CA ALA A 308 -33.43 5.93 -5.47
C ALA A 308 -33.42 5.17 -6.81
N LYS A 309 -34.48 5.29 -7.61
CA LYS A 309 -34.64 4.63 -8.89
C LYS A 309 -34.51 5.61 -10.06
N GLY A 310 -34.10 5.08 -11.20
CA GLY A 310 -34.18 5.74 -12.50
C GLY A 310 -32.97 6.58 -12.90
N ASP A 311 -32.31 7.29 -11.99
CA ASP A 311 -31.10 8.04 -12.27
C ASP A 311 -29.89 7.26 -11.71
N TYR A 312 -29.16 6.60 -12.58
CA TYR A 312 -27.98 5.79 -12.21
C TYR A 312 -26.78 6.65 -11.79
N THR A 313 -26.75 7.93 -12.18
CA THR A 313 -25.67 8.85 -11.75
C THR A 313 -25.92 9.40 -10.34
N ASN A 314 -27.12 9.25 -9.83
CA ASN A 314 -27.44 9.59 -8.44
C ASN A 314 -26.77 8.60 -7.49
N GLU A 315 -25.92 9.10 -6.60
CA GLU A 315 -25.18 8.28 -5.64
C GLU A 315 -26.06 7.58 -4.58
N ASP A 316 -27.35 7.92 -4.49
CA ASP A 316 -28.34 7.19 -3.70
C ASP A 316 -28.93 5.98 -4.47
N ASN A 317 -28.65 5.84 -5.77
CA ASN A 317 -29.09 4.70 -6.57
C ASN A 317 -28.32 3.43 -6.16
N THR A 318 -29.01 2.29 -6.09
CA THR A 318 -28.43 1.01 -5.65
C THR A 318 -27.26 0.56 -6.51
N LEU A 319 -27.36 0.68 -7.85
CA LEU A 319 -26.24 0.32 -8.75
C LEU A 319 -25.06 1.29 -8.62
N ASN A 320 -25.32 2.58 -8.42
CA ASN A 320 -24.26 3.55 -8.15
C ASN A 320 -23.48 3.17 -6.87
N ARG A 321 -24.23 2.86 -5.81
CA ARG A 321 -23.65 2.40 -4.53
C ARG A 321 -22.90 1.08 -4.68
N PHE A 322 -23.41 0.15 -5.49
CA PHE A 322 -22.72 -1.11 -5.80
C PHE A 322 -21.37 -0.82 -6.43
N VAL A 323 -21.33 -0.05 -7.53
CA VAL A 323 -20.07 0.30 -8.22
C VAL A 323 -19.11 1.07 -7.29
N ALA A 324 -19.63 2.06 -6.54
CA ALA A 324 -18.81 2.85 -5.61
C ALA A 324 -18.13 2.00 -4.53
N TYR A 325 -18.77 0.92 -4.10
CA TYR A 325 -18.21 0.00 -3.10
C TYR A 325 -16.97 -0.75 -3.60
N HIS A 326 -16.77 -0.84 -4.91
CA HIS A 326 -15.63 -1.52 -5.54
C HIS A 326 -14.41 -0.62 -5.73
N ILE A 327 -14.51 0.67 -5.43
CA ILE A 327 -13.48 1.64 -5.80
C ILE A 327 -12.93 2.33 -4.55
N LEU A 328 -11.62 2.39 -4.46
CA LEU A 328 -10.89 3.12 -3.42
C LEU A 328 -10.20 4.34 -4.02
N GLU A 329 -10.17 5.45 -3.28
CA GLU A 329 -9.19 6.50 -3.51
C GLU A 329 -7.82 6.00 -3.02
N GLY A 330 -6.83 6.02 -3.89
CA GLY A 330 -5.50 5.50 -3.62
C GLY A 330 -5.11 4.41 -4.62
N GLY A 331 -4.04 4.63 -5.38
CA GLY A 331 -3.51 3.66 -6.34
C GLY A 331 -2.51 2.75 -5.66
N MET A 332 -2.86 1.50 -5.45
CA MET A 332 -2.03 0.54 -4.72
C MET A 332 -1.68 -0.66 -5.59
N PRO A 333 -0.37 -0.96 -5.78
CA PRO A 333 0.05 -2.24 -6.31
C PRO A 333 -0.32 -3.37 -5.33
N LEU A 334 -0.44 -4.60 -5.81
CA LEU A 334 -0.91 -5.73 -5.00
C LEU A 334 -0.10 -5.90 -3.70
N ASN A 335 1.22 -5.83 -3.79
CA ASN A 335 2.12 -5.90 -2.64
C ASN A 335 2.17 -4.61 -1.79
N GLY A 336 1.40 -3.59 -2.14
CA GLY A 336 1.19 -2.36 -1.38
C GLY A 336 -0.18 -2.28 -0.70
N ILE A 337 -1.09 -3.23 -0.99
CA ILE A 337 -2.44 -3.22 -0.42
C ILE A 337 -2.42 -3.59 1.07
N VAL A 338 -1.57 -4.54 1.48
CA VAL A 338 -1.46 -4.95 2.88
C VAL A 338 -0.07 -4.61 3.40
N GLN A 339 -0.02 -3.86 4.49
CA GLN A 339 1.19 -3.54 5.23
C GLN A 339 1.22 -4.20 6.61
N HIS A 340 0.05 -4.50 7.16
CA HIS A 340 -0.14 -5.23 8.39
C HIS A 340 -0.43 -6.70 8.08
N TYR A 341 0.22 -7.58 8.83
CA TYR A 341 0.31 -8.97 8.43
C TYR A 341 -0.93 -9.79 8.73
N ASN A 342 -0.84 -11.02 8.28
CA ASN A 342 -1.93 -11.96 8.16
C ASN A 342 -2.67 -12.23 9.48
N GLU A 343 -3.85 -12.79 9.36
CA GLU A 343 -4.79 -13.06 10.44
C GLU A 343 -4.36 -14.12 11.44
N PHE A 344 -3.36 -14.93 11.12
CA PHE A 344 -2.89 -15.99 12.03
C PHE A 344 -2.04 -15.46 13.18
N GLY A 345 -1.68 -14.19 13.17
CA GLY A 345 -0.83 -13.58 14.16
C GLY A 345 0.62 -14.05 14.08
N TYR A 346 1.33 -13.85 15.16
CA TYR A 346 2.77 -14.14 15.25
C TYR A 346 3.02 -15.19 16.32
N ASP A 347 3.92 -16.12 16.01
CA ASP A 347 4.47 -17.00 17.01
C ASP A 347 5.46 -16.21 17.87
N LEU A 348 5.20 -16.10 19.15
CA LEU A 348 6.08 -15.45 20.13
C LEU A 348 7.42 -16.15 20.27
N GLY A 349 7.61 -17.28 19.61
CA GLY A 349 8.79 -18.12 19.72
C GLY A 349 8.87 -18.83 21.06
N SER A 350 9.84 -19.73 21.19
CA SER A 350 10.18 -20.37 22.45
C SER A 350 10.94 -19.39 23.35
N ASP A 351 10.27 -18.39 23.91
CA ASP A 351 10.82 -17.69 25.04
C ASP A 351 10.84 -18.69 26.21
N THR A 352 12.04 -18.98 26.69
CA THR A 352 12.24 -19.90 27.83
C THR A 352 11.56 -19.44 29.12
N LYS A 353 11.08 -18.18 29.15
CA LYS A 353 10.32 -17.62 30.29
C LYS A 353 8.82 -17.82 30.18
N ASN A 354 8.31 -18.12 28.99
CA ASN A 354 6.90 -18.41 28.78
C ASN A 354 6.75 -19.66 27.91
N PRO A 355 6.58 -20.85 28.52
CA PRO A 355 6.45 -22.11 27.79
C PRO A 355 5.12 -22.22 26.99
N GLN A 356 4.23 -21.26 27.10
CA GLN A 356 3.04 -21.21 26.26
C GLN A 356 3.40 -20.46 24.98
N THR A 357 3.56 -21.20 23.90
CA THR A 357 3.61 -20.67 22.54
C THR A 357 2.27 -20.02 22.22
N LYS A 358 2.07 -18.78 22.66
CA LYS A 358 0.88 -18.03 22.28
C LYS A 358 1.17 -17.33 20.97
N LYS A 359 0.31 -17.52 20.00
CA LYS A 359 0.28 -16.71 18.79
C LYS A 359 -0.39 -15.38 19.15
N LEU A 360 0.27 -14.27 18.88
CA LEU A 360 -0.35 -12.96 18.96
C LEU A 360 -1.18 -12.72 17.70
N ALA A 361 -2.44 -12.41 17.89
CA ALA A 361 -3.29 -11.96 16.81
C ALA A 361 -2.71 -10.69 16.16
N VAL A 362 -2.87 -10.53 14.86
CA VAL A 362 -2.64 -9.26 14.19
C VAL A 362 -3.70 -8.28 14.68
N ASN A 363 -3.28 -7.14 15.17
CA ASN A 363 -4.17 -6.23 15.88
C ASN A 363 -4.47 -4.96 15.10
N ILE A 364 -3.76 -4.71 14.01
CA ILE A 364 -3.98 -3.62 13.09
C ILE A 364 -4.20 -4.24 11.71
N TRP A 365 -5.31 -3.87 11.09
CA TRP A 365 -5.69 -4.36 9.78
C TRP A 365 -5.70 -3.23 8.77
N ASP A 366 -5.58 -3.58 7.50
CA ASP A 366 -5.66 -2.63 6.41
C ASP A 366 -7.13 -2.40 6.06
N TYR A 367 -7.71 -1.35 6.61
CA TYR A 367 -9.06 -0.88 6.30
C TYR A 367 -9.00 0.30 5.36
N TYR A 368 -9.74 0.23 4.29
CA TYR A 368 -9.86 1.28 3.28
C TYR A 368 -11.27 1.80 3.19
N THR A 369 -11.40 3.09 2.94
CA THR A 369 -12.71 3.73 2.73
C THR A 369 -13.03 3.78 1.24
N THR A 370 -14.21 3.29 0.85
CA THR A 370 -14.70 3.35 -0.53
C THR A 370 -15.09 4.78 -0.93
N ILE A 371 -15.17 5.03 -2.24
CA ILE A 371 -15.54 6.35 -2.77
C ILE A 371 -17.04 6.63 -2.67
N GLY A 372 -17.44 7.86 -3.00
CA GLY A 372 -18.83 8.29 -3.12
C GLY A 372 -19.44 8.81 -1.82
N LYS A 373 -20.73 9.09 -1.90
CA LYS A 373 -21.53 9.63 -0.79
C LYS A 373 -21.71 8.60 0.35
N HIS A 374 -21.99 7.35 -0.02
CA HIS A 374 -22.21 6.25 0.91
C HIS A 374 -20.92 5.45 1.13
N ARG A 375 -19.94 6.13 1.72
CA ARG A 375 -18.65 5.50 2.01
C ARG A 375 -18.82 4.33 2.97
N ALA A 376 -18.12 3.25 2.70
CA ALA A 376 -18.06 2.06 3.54
C ALA A 376 -16.61 1.60 3.73
N LEU A 377 -16.39 0.64 4.61
CA LEU A 377 -15.07 0.06 4.83
C LEU A 377 -14.89 -1.23 4.05
N LEU A 378 -13.72 -1.41 3.48
CA LEU A 378 -13.18 -2.70 3.04
C LEU A 378 -12.03 -3.07 3.98
N LYS A 379 -12.08 -4.26 4.55
CA LYS A 379 -10.98 -4.87 5.30
C LYS A 379 -10.19 -5.73 4.35
N VAL A 380 -8.89 -5.48 4.19
CA VAL A 380 -8.03 -6.31 3.35
C VAL A 380 -7.02 -7.05 4.23
N THR A 381 -6.89 -8.34 4.00
CA THR A 381 -5.97 -9.21 4.73
C THR A 381 -5.11 -10.01 3.78
N GLN A 382 -3.89 -10.26 4.19
CA GLN A 382 -2.98 -11.17 3.51
C GLN A 382 -2.99 -12.52 4.24
N VAL A 383 -3.06 -13.60 3.49
CA VAL A 383 -3.01 -14.96 3.98
C VAL A 383 -1.97 -15.71 3.17
N GLY A 384 -1.13 -16.48 3.79
CA GLY A 384 -0.08 -17.23 3.09
C GLY A 384 1.31 -16.61 3.18
N GLY A 385 2.29 -17.35 2.72
CA GLY A 385 3.70 -16.96 2.72
C GLY A 385 4.50 -17.64 3.83
N SER A 386 5.64 -18.20 3.47
CA SER A 386 6.50 -19.04 4.31
C SER A 386 7.08 -18.35 5.55
N ASP A 387 7.03 -17.02 5.60
CA ASP A 387 7.67 -16.24 6.67
C ASP A 387 6.79 -16.06 7.93
N TYR A 388 5.53 -16.51 7.89
CA TYR A 388 4.52 -16.19 8.92
C TYR A 388 3.96 -17.41 9.66
N ASN A 389 4.70 -18.51 9.74
CA ASN A 389 4.22 -19.74 10.40
C ASN A 389 2.80 -20.16 9.96
N MET A 390 2.57 -20.10 8.67
CA MET A 390 1.33 -20.51 8.06
C MET A 390 1.08 -21.98 8.25
N ALA A 391 -0.17 -22.38 8.22
CA ALA A 391 -0.54 -23.78 8.14
C ALA A 391 0.28 -24.51 7.09
N ALA A 392 0.85 -25.64 7.48
CA ALA A 392 1.72 -26.41 6.61
C ALA A 392 1.02 -26.72 5.28
N GLY A 393 1.52 -26.15 4.19
CA GLY A 393 1.06 -26.45 2.83
C GLY A 393 0.65 -25.29 1.95
N GLU A 394 0.55 -24.05 2.48
CA GLU A 394 0.29 -22.88 1.63
C GLU A 394 1.57 -22.08 1.40
N ASP A 395 2.22 -22.31 0.26
CA ASP A 395 3.42 -21.58 -0.15
C ASP A 395 3.11 -20.22 -0.81
N ALA A 396 1.85 -19.98 -1.20
CA ALA A 396 1.44 -18.79 -1.92
C ALA A 396 0.75 -17.78 -1.01
N THR A 397 1.09 -16.50 -1.21
CA THR A 397 0.41 -15.39 -0.54
C THR A 397 -0.87 -15.04 -1.29
N HIS A 398 -1.97 -14.97 -0.58
CA HIS A 398 -3.27 -14.56 -1.11
C HIS A 398 -3.81 -13.34 -0.35
N TYR A 399 -4.64 -12.55 -1.04
CA TYR A 399 -5.25 -11.35 -0.48
C TYR A 399 -6.76 -11.48 -0.50
N PHE A 400 -7.39 -11.13 0.61
CA PHE A 400 -8.84 -11.24 0.76
C PHE A 400 -9.46 -9.93 1.22
N ILE A 401 -10.64 -9.62 0.69
CA ILE A 401 -11.47 -8.53 1.12
C ILE A 401 -12.53 -9.05 2.09
N ASN A 402 -12.79 -8.30 3.16
CA ASN A 402 -13.82 -8.57 4.17
C ASN A 402 -13.72 -9.98 4.78
N ARG A 403 -12.50 -10.43 5.00
CA ARG A 403 -12.27 -11.65 5.74
C ARG A 403 -12.40 -11.37 7.22
N ILE A 404 -13.21 -12.18 7.91
CA ILE A 404 -13.42 -12.06 9.34
C ILE A 404 -12.44 -12.95 10.06
N SER A 405 -11.47 -12.32 10.74
CA SER A 405 -10.51 -13.04 11.57
C SER A 405 -11.13 -13.42 12.89
N ARG A 406 -10.93 -14.65 13.28
CA ARG A 406 -11.18 -15.09 14.66
C ARG A 406 -9.88 -15.66 15.18
N TYR A 407 -9.28 -14.97 16.13
CA TYR A 407 -8.17 -15.50 16.88
C TYR A 407 -8.70 -16.28 18.08
N ASP A 408 -8.26 -17.53 18.20
CA ASP A 408 -8.51 -18.39 19.36
C ASP A 408 -7.15 -18.75 19.95
N ASP A 409 -6.97 -18.51 21.24
CA ASP A 409 -5.75 -18.84 22.00
C ASP A 409 -5.41 -20.35 21.95
N SER A 410 -6.39 -21.20 21.69
CA SER A 410 -6.23 -22.65 21.56
C SER A 410 -5.88 -23.12 20.15
N PHE A 411 -5.79 -22.19 19.18
CA PHE A 411 -5.59 -22.53 17.79
C PHE A 411 -4.19 -23.11 17.54
N ASN A 412 -4.16 -24.37 17.12
CA ASN A 412 -2.98 -25.10 16.65
C ASN A 412 -3.18 -25.69 15.24
N GLY A 413 -4.23 -25.31 14.57
CA GLY A 413 -4.69 -25.97 13.38
C GLY A 413 -4.52 -25.17 12.09
N THR A 414 -5.20 -25.67 11.05
CA THR A 414 -5.26 -25.06 9.73
C THR A 414 -6.23 -23.88 9.71
N TYR A 415 -6.17 -23.10 8.65
CA TYR A 415 -7.03 -21.96 8.41
C TYR A 415 -8.53 -22.28 8.49
N GLU A 416 -8.95 -23.44 7.95
CA GLU A 416 -10.33 -23.91 7.99
C GLU A 416 -10.81 -24.19 9.41
N GLU A 417 -9.92 -24.57 10.32
CA GLU A 417 -10.25 -24.86 11.73
C GLU A 417 -10.54 -23.60 12.54
N LEU A 418 -10.16 -22.40 12.03
CA LEU A 418 -10.59 -21.11 12.59
C LEU A 418 -12.08 -20.82 12.32
N GLY A 419 -12.80 -21.72 11.65
CA GLY A 419 -14.20 -21.55 11.28
C GLY A 419 -14.40 -20.63 10.10
N HIS A 420 -13.33 -20.27 9.39
CA HIS A 420 -13.37 -19.62 8.09
C HIS A 420 -13.51 -20.70 7.02
N THR A 421 -14.67 -21.31 6.93
CA THR A 421 -14.90 -22.24 5.81
C THR A 421 -14.91 -21.46 4.52
N PRO A 422 -14.17 -21.90 3.49
CA PRO A 422 -14.21 -21.31 2.15
C PRO A 422 -15.63 -21.22 1.58
N ASN A 423 -16.56 -21.98 2.12
CA ASN A 423 -17.95 -22.07 1.72
C ASN A 423 -18.88 -21.06 2.40
N SER A 424 -18.44 -20.28 3.37
CA SER A 424 -19.24 -19.17 3.92
C SER A 424 -18.98 -17.87 3.15
N VAL A 425 -18.94 -17.95 1.84
CA VAL A 425 -18.92 -16.79 0.95
C VAL A 425 -20.33 -16.22 0.94
N ALA A 426 -20.70 -15.54 1.98
CA ALA A 426 -21.99 -14.88 2.04
C ALA A 426 -21.79 -13.42 1.63
N ASN A 427 -22.34 -13.04 0.46
CA ASN A 427 -22.68 -11.66 0.18
C ASN A 427 -21.59 -10.62 0.53
N GLY A 428 -20.40 -10.75 -0.04
CA GLY A 428 -19.32 -9.77 0.10
C GLY A 428 -18.30 -10.06 1.21
N LEU A 429 -18.34 -11.26 1.81
CA LEU A 429 -17.33 -11.75 2.75
C LEU A 429 -16.34 -12.71 2.09
N ASN A 430 -15.11 -12.74 2.58
CA ASN A 430 -14.04 -13.65 2.11
C ASN A 430 -13.76 -13.58 0.60
N VAL A 431 -13.85 -12.41 0.02
CA VAL A 431 -13.63 -12.19 -1.42
C VAL A 431 -12.13 -12.17 -1.70
N ARG A 432 -11.62 -13.14 -2.48
CA ARG A 432 -10.22 -13.18 -2.86
C ARG A 432 -9.92 -12.19 -3.98
N ILE A 433 -8.84 -11.44 -3.81
CA ILE A 433 -8.24 -10.62 -4.87
C ILE A 433 -7.36 -11.53 -5.70
N MET A 434 -7.59 -11.57 -7.01
CA MET A 434 -6.79 -12.39 -7.91
C MET A 434 -5.45 -11.67 -8.17
N GLU A 435 -4.38 -12.42 -8.11
CA GLU A 435 -3.02 -11.92 -8.31
C GLU A 435 -2.78 -11.47 -9.75
N GLN A 436 -3.53 -12.06 -10.69
CA GLN A 436 -3.45 -11.76 -12.12
C GLN A 436 -4.84 -11.67 -12.71
N ASN A 437 -5.02 -10.80 -13.71
CA ASN A 437 -6.25 -10.73 -14.50
C ASN A 437 -6.19 -11.73 -15.63
N GLU A 438 -6.45 -12.98 -15.33
CA GLU A 438 -6.44 -14.07 -16.29
C GLU A 438 -7.78 -14.22 -17.01
N VAL A 439 -7.71 -14.37 -18.32
CA VAL A 439 -8.88 -14.63 -19.17
C VAL A 439 -8.59 -15.84 -20.04
N ALA A 440 -9.40 -16.89 -19.92
CA ALA A 440 -9.32 -18.03 -20.82
C ALA A 440 -9.93 -17.68 -22.19
N ASP A 441 -9.27 -18.09 -23.27
CA ASP A 441 -9.82 -18.02 -24.62
C ASP A 441 -10.76 -19.19 -24.93
N GLU A 442 -11.31 -19.20 -26.12
CA GLU A 442 -12.22 -20.26 -26.59
C GLU A 442 -11.56 -21.66 -26.67
N ASN A 443 -10.23 -21.73 -26.69
CA ASN A 443 -9.46 -22.99 -26.70
C ASN A 443 -9.07 -23.44 -25.29
N GLY A 444 -9.33 -22.60 -24.27
CA GLY A 444 -8.93 -22.78 -22.88
C GLY A 444 -7.50 -22.31 -22.56
N ASP A 445 -6.83 -21.65 -23.53
CA ASP A 445 -5.55 -21.00 -23.26
C ASP A 445 -5.77 -19.72 -22.47
N THR A 446 -5.00 -19.53 -21.40
CA THR A 446 -5.13 -18.36 -20.52
C THR A 446 -4.22 -17.24 -20.97
N LYS A 447 -4.81 -16.05 -21.14
CA LYS A 447 -4.08 -14.80 -21.35
C LYS A 447 -4.20 -13.91 -20.11
N VAL A 448 -3.07 -13.36 -19.68
CA VAL A 448 -3.03 -12.35 -18.60
C VAL A 448 -3.20 -10.95 -19.22
N TYR A 449 -4.04 -10.14 -18.62
CA TYR A 449 -4.29 -8.77 -19.04
C TYR A 449 -3.70 -7.79 -18.02
N PRO A 450 -3.08 -6.67 -18.49
CA PRO A 450 -2.53 -5.67 -17.61
C PRO A 450 -3.56 -5.09 -16.64
N ASN A 451 -3.15 -4.87 -15.40
CA ASN A 451 -3.98 -4.27 -14.35
C ASN A 451 -3.57 -2.84 -13.98
N ASN A 452 -2.53 -2.30 -14.65
CA ASN A 452 -1.89 -1.03 -14.33
C ASN A 452 -2.36 0.06 -15.29
N ALA A 453 -3.24 0.93 -14.84
CA ALA A 453 -3.73 2.11 -15.57
C ALA A 453 -2.84 3.33 -15.35
N LEU A 454 -3.06 4.41 -16.13
CA LEU A 454 -2.40 5.70 -15.90
C LEU A 454 -2.69 6.23 -14.49
N ASN A 455 -3.91 6.08 -14.03
CA ASN A 455 -4.38 6.63 -12.76
C ASN A 455 -4.74 5.57 -11.72
N GLY A 456 -4.10 4.39 -11.75
CA GLY A 456 -4.29 3.39 -10.72
C GLY A 456 -4.22 1.95 -11.16
N TYR A 457 -4.88 1.10 -10.40
CA TYR A 457 -4.89 -0.35 -10.60
C TYR A 457 -6.30 -0.90 -10.57
N PHE A 458 -6.54 -2.02 -11.25
CA PHE A 458 -7.70 -2.84 -10.98
C PHE A 458 -7.31 -4.31 -10.78
N TYR A 459 -8.10 -5.02 -9.99
CA TYR A 459 -7.91 -6.42 -9.69
C TYR A 459 -9.23 -7.16 -9.89
N THR A 460 -9.18 -8.29 -10.56
CA THR A 460 -10.33 -9.19 -10.58
C THR A 460 -10.48 -9.88 -9.24
N ILE A 461 -11.71 -10.23 -8.89
CA ILE A 461 -12.07 -10.91 -7.66
C ILE A 461 -12.88 -12.16 -7.94
N ASN A 462 -12.81 -13.14 -7.04
CA ASN A 462 -13.38 -14.46 -7.28
C ASN A 462 -14.83 -14.63 -6.82
N HIS A 463 -15.38 -13.64 -6.10
CA HIS A 463 -16.74 -13.65 -5.54
C HIS A 463 -17.34 -12.24 -5.58
N ILE A 464 -18.68 -12.16 -5.46
CA ILE A 464 -19.38 -10.88 -5.46
C ILE A 464 -18.97 -10.04 -4.24
N LEU A 465 -18.52 -8.83 -4.51
CA LEU A 465 -18.19 -7.81 -3.51
C LEU A 465 -19.36 -6.86 -3.33
N VAL A 466 -20.03 -6.91 -2.19
CA VAL A 466 -21.21 -6.08 -1.92
C VAL A 466 -21.28 -5.69 -0.45
N ASN A 467 -21.69 -4.46 -0.17
CA ASN A 467 -21.95 -3.96 1.19
C ASN A 467 -23.29 -4.46 1.71
N SER A 468 -23.39 -5.76 1.93
CA SER A 468 -24.60 -6.43 2.44
C SER A 468 -24.76 -6.24 3.96
N LYS A 469 -25.96 -6.63 4.45
CA LYS A 469 -26.19 -6.68 5.90
C LYS A 469 -25.20 -7.60 6.60
N ASP A 470 -24.86 -8.73 5.98
CA ASP A 470 -23.92 -9.69 6.56
C ASP A 470 -22.52 -9.07 6.64
N THR A 471 -22.08 -8.40 5.55
CA THR A 471 -20.77 -7.72 5.50
C THR A 471 -20.63 -6.66 6.59
N TYR A 472 -21.56 -5.68 6.63
CA TYR A 472 -21.41 -4.59 7.59
C TYR A 472 -21.68 -5.02 9.04
N THR A 473 -22.45 -6.08 9.26
CA THR A 473 -22.65 -6.63 10.61
C THR A 473 -21.41 -7.35 11.08
N ALA A 474 -20.79 -8.17 10.22
CA ALA A 474 -19.57 -8.89 10.55
C ALA A 474 -18.42 -7.92 10.86
N LEU A 475 -18.14 -6.96 9.96
CA LEU A 475 -17.12 -5.95 10.18
C LEU A 475 -17.38 -5.09 11.42
N GLY A 476 -18.64 -4.73 11.68
CA GLY A 476 -19.02 -3.89 12.82
C GLY A 476 -19.09 -4.60 14.17
N SER A 477 -18.86 -5.92 14.22
CA SER A 477 -18.79 -6.72 15.45
C SER A 477 -17.35 -6.97 15.88
N GLU A 478 -16.37 -6.59 15.07
CA GLU A 478 -14.95 -6.67 15.38
C GLU A 478 -14.40 -5.34 15.88
N ARG A 479 -13.23 -5.38 16.51
CA ARG A 479 -12.43 -4.20 16.79
C ARG A 479 -11.82 -3.71 15.48
N ILE A 480 -12.19 -2.50 15.05
CA ILE A 480 -11.73 -1.89 13.80
C ILE A 480 -10.54 -1.01 14.13
N ARG A 481 -9.35 -1.53 13.92
CA ARG A 481 -8.08 -0.84 14.18
C ARG A 481 -7.36 -0.65 12.86
N PHE A 482 -7.10 0.58 12.46
CA PHE A 482 -6.55 0.94 11.16
C PHE A 482 -5.48 2.01 11.27
N ASP A 483 -4.44 1.85 10.49
CA ASP A 483 -3.33 2.79 10.37
C ASP A 483 -3.79 4.14 9.82
N VAL A 484 -3.22 5.24 10.31
CA VAL A 484 -3.55 6.59 9.85
C VAL A 484 -3.27 6.77 8.34
N THR A 485 -2.26 6.10 7.82
CA THR A 485 -1.89 6.20 6.40
C THR A 485 -2.97 5.64 5.47
N THR A 486 -3.79 4.69 5.93
CA THR A 486 -4.90 4.15 5.13
C THR A 486 -6.07 5.12 4.98
N MET A 487 -6.14 6.15 5.84
CA MET A 487 -7.15 7.20 5.78
C MET A 487 -6.79 8.31 4.78
N LEU A 488 -5.56 8.31 4.28
CA LEU A 488 -4.97 9.38 3.48
C LEU A 488 -4.68 8.88 2.06
N PRO A 489 -5.58 9.10 1.09
CA PRO A 489 -5.43 8.61 -0.29
C PRO A 489 -4.10 9.00 -0.93
N GLU A 490 -3.56 10.15 -0.56
CA GLU A 490 -2.29 10.64 -1.07
C GLU A 490 -1.09 9.78 -0.58
N MET A 491 -1.17 9.20 0.61
CA MET A 491 -0.15 8.27 1.10
C MET A 491 -0.11 6.99 0.24
N LEU A 492 -1.30 6.52 -0.16
CA LEU A 492 -1.47 5.33 -0.98
C LEU A 492 -1.05 5.59 -2.43
N SER A 493 -1.47 6.73 -3.00
CA SER A 493 -1.22 7.09 -4.41
C SER A 493 0.22 7.47 -4.73
N ASN A 494 1.02 7.84 -3.73
CA ASN A 494 2.39 8.31 -3.90
C ASN A 494 3.43 7.33 -3.35
N ASP A 495 3.05 6.08 -3.15
CA ASP A 495 3.91 4.97 -2.69
C ASP A 495 4.58 5.22 -1.32
N LEU A 496 4.09 6.18 -0.54
CA LEU A 496 4.71 6.58 0.72
C LEU A 496 4.63 5.50 1.78
N ARG A 497 3.52 4.77 1.77
CA ARG A 497 3.27 3.70 2.72
C ARG A 497 4.21 2.50 2.56
N ILE A 498 4.73 2.28 1.35
CA ILE A 498 5.59 1.14 1.02
C ILE A 498 7.06 1.51 0.84
N SER A 499 7.40 2.80 0.95
CA SER A 499 8.77 3.29 0.80
C SER A 499 9.40 3.65 2.15
N ASP A 500 10.72 3.65 2.18
CA ASP A 500 11.51 4.18 3.29
C ASP A 500 11.77 5.67 3.10
N GLY A 501 11.88 6.37 4.22
CA GLY A 501 12.38 7.74 4.23
C GLY A 501 11.52 8.68 5.06
N TYR A 502 11.89 9.95 4.96
CA TYR A 502 11.30 11.03 5.72
C TYR A 502 10.76 12.06 4.74
N GLN A 503 9.54 12.54 4.99
CA GLN A 503 8.89 13.47 4.10
C GLN A 503 8.25 14.61 4.89
N TYR A 504 8.28 15.81 4.30
CA TYR A 504 7.48 16.96 4.73
C TYR A 504 6.35 17.21 3.75
N PHE A 505 5.15 17.42 4.25
CA PHE A 505 3.97 17.70 3.45
C PHE A 505 3.56 19.17 3.56
N PRO A 506 3.40 19.85 2.42
CA PRO A 506 2.89 21.23 2.44
C PRO A 506 1.42 21.25 2.87
N LYS A 507 1.01 22.38 3.41
CA LYS A 507 -0.37 22.60 3.80
C LYS A 507 -1.34 22.32 2.65
N GLY A 508 -2.40 21.56 2.93
CA GLY A 508 -3.40 21.15 1.94
C GLY A 508 -2.95 19.99 1.04
N TYR A 509 -1.87 19.31 1.40
CA TYR A 509 -1.44 18.12 0.66
C TYR A 509 -2.47 16.99 0.74
N PHE A 510 -3.02 16.75 1.92
CA PHE A 510 -3.98 15.68 2.18
C PHE A 510 -5.42 16.17 2.04
N SER A 511 -6.23 15.46 1.25
CA SER A 511 -7.66 15.78 1.06
C SER A 511 -8.50 15.54 2.32
N ASN A 512 -8.11 14.57 3.14
CA ASN A 512 -8.80 14.21 4.39
C ASN A 512 -8.26 14.94 5.63
N ILE A 513 -7.28 15.85 5.46
CA ILE A 513 -6.82 16.76 6.51
C ILE A 513 -7.26 18.19 6.14
N LEU A 514 -8.08 18.78 7.00
CA LEU A 514 -8.75 20.03 6.76
C LEU A 514 -8.30 21.09 7.77
N ASN A 515 -8.49 22.35 7.40
CA ASN A 515 -8.33 23.48 8.32
C ASN A 515 -6.99 23.51 9.06
N GLU A 516 -5.91 23.19 8.38
CA GLU A 516 -4.57 23.26 8.92
C GLU A 516 -4.22 24.70 9.33
N GLY A 517 -3.89 24.89 10.61
CA GLY A 517 -3.43 26.19 11.16
C GLY A 517 -2.10 26.64 10.52
N GLN A 518 -1.79 27.92 10.64
CA GLN A 518 -0.57 28.49 10.03
C GLN A 518 0.71 27.85 10.55
N ASN A 519 0.73 27.45 11.81
CA ASN A 519 1.90 26.87 12.48
C ASN A 519 1.90 25.34 12.50
N THR A 520 0.98 24.71 11.75
CA THR A 520 0.90 23.27 11.63
C THR A 520 1.86 22.79 10.56
N LYS A 521 2.78 21.89 10.90
CA LYS A 521 3.66 21.20 9.97
C LYS A 521 3.46 19.71 10.10
N ILE A 522 3.35 19.03 8.98
CA ILE A 522 3.09 17.57 8.91
C ILE A 522 4.31 16.88 8.34
N PHE A 523 4.76 15.86 9.03
CA PHE A 523 5.87 15.00 8.64
C PHE A 523 5.45 13.53 8.69
N TYR A 524 6.03 12.74 7.83
CA TYR A 524 5.95 11.30 7.89
C TYR A 524 7.36 10.71 7.92
N LEU A 525 7.57 9.83 8.85
CA LEU A 525 8.83 9.16 9.08
C LEU A 525 8.61 7.67 8.90
N SER A 526 9.31 7.04 7.99
CA SER A 526 9.23 5.61 7.74
C SER A 526 10.60 4.98 7.73
N SER A 527 10.73 3.85 8.39
CA SER A 527 11.92 3.02 8.40
C SER A 527 11.52 1.57 8.21
N LYS A 528 10.96 1.28 7.03
CA LYS A 528 10.53 -0.06 6.61
C LYS A 528 11.64 -0.83 5.92
N SER A 529 12.84 -0.22 5.81
CA SER A 529 13.96 -0.83 5.12
C SER A 529 14.43 -2.09 5.81
N THR A 530 14.69 -3.04 4.97
CA THR A 530 15.07 -4.40 5.30
C THR A 530 16.46 -4.54 5.86
N GLY A 531 17.25 -3.48 5.96
CA GLY A 531 18.70 -3.57 6.28
C GLY A 531 19.14 -2.89 7.57
N GLY A 532 18.30 -2.12 8.24
CA GLY A 532 18.66 -1.33 9.42
C GLY A 532 18.00 -1.77 10.73
N PRO A 533 18.43 -1.17 11.86
CA PRO A 533 17.73 -1.31 13.12
C PRO A 533 16.41 -0.54 13.11
N GLY A 534 15.65 -0.59 12.03
CA GLY A 534 14.43 0.17 11.80
C GLY A 534 13.59 0.36 13.04
N TRP A 535 12.81 1.39 13.08
CA TRP A 535 11.88 1.60 14.19
C TRP A 535 11.00 0.38 14.33
N LYS A 536 10.88 -0.04 15.55
CA LYS A 536 10.14 -1.24 15.90
C LYS A 536 8.83 -0.85 16.56
N ASP A 537 8.73 0.42 16.83
CA ASP A 537 7.57 1.07 17.43
C ASP A 537 6.66 1.51 16.28
N ALA A 538 5.36 1.52 16.50
CA ALA A 538 4.40 1.99 15.53
C ALA A 538 4.57 1.36 14.12
N GLN A 539 4.84 0.06 14.06
CA GLN A 539 5.01 -0.73 12.82
C GLN A 539 6.06 -0.17 11.84
N GLY A 540 6.98 0.66 12.34
CA GLY A 540 8.10 1.21 11.56
C GLY A 540 7.80 2.55 10.89
N ASP A 541 6.71 3.22 11.25
CA ASP A 541 6.42 4.56 10.76
C ASP A 541 5.78 5.45 11.84
N GLU A 542 5.83 6.76 11.59
CA GLU A 542 5.24 7.77 12.45
C GLU A 542 4.65 8.90 11.62
N PHE A 543 3.37 9.21 11.83
CA PHE A 543 2.74 10.42 11.35
C PHE A 543 2.85 11.49 12.42
N LEU A 544 3.67 12.50 12.18
CA LEU A 544 4.01 13.53 13.15
C LEU A 544 3.50 14.91 12.72
N VAL A 545 2.88 15.60 13.66
CA VAL A 545 2.45 16.99 13.47
C VAL A 545 3.13 17.87 14.48
N THR A 546 3.76 18.95 14.04
CA THR A 546 4.53 19.85 14.90
C THR A 546 4.05 21.30 14.86
N GLY A 547 4.59 22.10 15.79
CA GLY A 547 4.25 23.48 15.98
C GLY A 547 3.07 23.68 16.94
N ALA A 548 2.54 24.89 17.03
CA ALA A 548 1.27 25.15 17.70
C ALA A 548 0.12 24.65 16.79
N TYR A 549 0.08 23.34 16.58
CA TYR A 549 -0.77 22.70 15.59
C TYR A 549 -2.26 22.86 15.88
N ASN A 550 -3.01 22.93 14.79
CA ASN A 550 -4.46 22.84 14.79
C ASN A 550 -4.88 22.29 13.41
N PHE A 551 -5.47 21.12 13.38
CA PHE A 551 -5.91 20.48 12.14
C PHE A 551 -7.09 19.56 12.39
N VAL A 552 -7.83 19.26 11.34
CA VAL A 552 -9.01 18.39 11.36
C VAL A 552 -8.76 17.19 10.47
N MET A 553 -9.12 16.02 10.94
CA MET A 553 -9.14 14.80 10.13
C MET A 553 -10.58 14.34 9.92
N LYS A 554 -10.89 13.96 8.68
CA LYS A 554 -12.13 13.27 8.34
C LYS A 554 -11.98 11.80 8.71
N LEU A 555 -12.81 11.31 9.61
CA LEU A 555 -12.77 9.90 10.03
C LEU A 555 -13.38 8.97 8.96
N PRO A 556 -12.91 7.71 8.87
CA PRO A 556 -13.61 6.69 8.10
C PRO A 556 -14.98 6.41 8.72
N PRO A 557 -15.92 5.85 7.94
CA PRO A 557 -17.23 5.46 8.48
C PRO A 557 -17.09 4.26 9.41
N VAL A 558 -18.03 4.09 10.34
CA VAL A 558 -18.22 2.81 11.01
C VAL A 558 -19.00 1.86 10.10
N PRO A 559 -18.73 0.56 10.09
CA PRO A 559 -19.47 -0.37 9.23
C PRO A 559 -20.95 -0.46 9.59
N LYS A 560 -21.26 -0.49 10.87
CA LYS A 560 -22.60 -0.64 11.44
C LYS A 560 -22.86 0.50 12.43
N SER A 561 -24.06 1.08 12.40
CA SER A 561 -24.45 2.06 13.41
C SER A 561 -24.51 1.41 14.78
N GLY A 562 -23.90 2.04 15.79
CA GLY A 562 -23.82 1.46 17.12
C GLY A 562 -23.02 2.32 18.11
N SER A 563 -22.87 1.82 19.31
CA SER A 563 -22.05 2.45 20.33
C SER A 563 -20.60 1.97 20.20
N TYR A 564 -19.68 2.91 20.04
CA TYR A 564 -18.25 2.65 19.92
C TYR A 564 -17.44 3.50 20.89
N GLU A 565 -16.31 2.97 21.32
CA GLU A 565 -15.19 3.78 21.78
C GLU A 565 -14.30 4.12 20.59
N LEU A 566 -14.15 5.41 20.28
CA LEU A 566 -13.11 5.91 19.40
C LEU A 566 -11.82 6.01 20.22
N ARG A 567 -10.79 5.32 19.78
CA ARG A 567 -9.48 5.30 20.42
C ARG A 567 -8.41 5.68 19.41
N MET A 568 -7.26 6.16 19.89
CA MET A 568 -6.09 6.40 19.05
C MET A 568 -4.83 5.80 19.67
N GLY A 569 -3.96 5.27 18.84
CA GLY A 569 -2.62 4.80 19.21
C GLY A 569 -1.71 5.98 19.49
N VAL A 570 -1.05 5.98 20.62
CA VAL A 570 -0.14 7.06 21.06
C VAL A 570 1.09 6.51 21.77
N VAL A 571 2.18 7.24 21.63
CA VAL A 571 3.41 7.04 22.42
C VAL A 571 3.71 8.32 23.16
N ASN A 572 3.55 8.28 24.48
CA ASN A 572 3.82 9.42 25.35
C ASN A 572 5.31 9.54 25.64
N ASN A 573 5.88 10.72 25.45
CA ASN A 573 7.27 11.02 25.79
C ASN A 573 7.49 12.54 25.91
N THR A 574 8.66 12.96 26.35
CA THR A 574 9.00 14.37 26.61
C THR A 574 8.99 15.28 25.36
N HIS A 575 9.00 14.71 24.15
CA HIS A 575 8.92 15.47 22.91
C HIS A 575 7.47 15.80 22.50
N ARG A 576 6.48 15.15 23.13
CA ARG A 576 5.06 15.37 22.83
C ARG A 576 4.53 16.65 23.49
N SER A 577 3.27 16.91 23.33
CA SER A 577 2.60 18.11 23.89
C SER A 577 1.30 17.75 24.59
N MET A 578 0.58 18.79 25.04
CA MET A 578 -0.82 18.64 25.43
C MET A 578 -1.70 18.85 24.22
N VAL A 579 -2.66 17.96 24.02
CA VAL A 579 -3.61 18.01 22.89
C VAL A 579 -5.05 18.11 23.38
N GLN A 580 -5.81 19.05 22.84
CA GLN A 580 -7.25 19.11 22.97
C GLN A 580 -7.89 18.50 21.73
N CYS A 581 -8.71 17.46 21.94
CA CYS A 581 -9.48 16.81 20.89
C CYS A 581 -10.91 17.36 20.87
N TYR A 582 -11.47 17.52 19.66
CA TYR A 582 -12.88 17.87 19.41
C TYR A 582 -13.45 16.90 18.41
N LEU A 583 -14.70 16.52 18.56
CA LEU A 583 -15.37 15.57 17.67
C LEU A 583 -16.80 16.03 17.41
N ASP A 584 -17.16 16.19 16.15
CA ASP A 584 -18.51 16.54 15.72
C ASP A 584 -18.95 15.70 14.52
N GLU A 585 -20.27 15.47 14.42
CA GLU A 585 -20.94 14.91 13.26
C GLU A 585 -21.23 16.01 12.24
N GLY A 586 -20.88 15.79 10.96
CA GLY A 586 -21.20 16.68 9.84
C GLY A 586 -20.50 18.04 9.85
N ASN A 587 -19.81 18.40 10.91
CA ASN A 587 -19.11 19.68 11.04
C ASN A 587 -17.62 19.52 10.73
N SER A 588 -17.18 20.02 9.59
CA SER A 588 -15.75 19.96 9.16
C SER A 588 -14.80 20.84 9.99
N TYR A 589 -15.30 21.55 11.00
CA TYR A 589 -14.48 22.23 12.00
C TYR A 589 -15.04 21.96 13.40
N PRO A 590 -14.78 20.76 13.96
CA PRO A 590 -15.33 20.36 15.25
C PRO A 590 -15.05 21.35 16.37
N VAL A 591 -16.08 21.61 17.17
CA VAL A 591 -16.02 22.53 18.32
C VAL A 591 -16.39 21.86 19.64
N THR A 592 -16.98 20.67 19.61
CA THR A 592 -17.37 19.92 20.81
C THR A 592 -16.18 19.18 21.37
N PRO A 593 -15.64 19.55 22.54
CA PRO A 593 -14.49 18.87 23.13
C PRO A 593 -14.87 17.44 23.55
N THR A 594 -13.97 16.51 23.34
CA THR A 594 -14.18 15.10 23.73
C THR A 594 -13.95 14.87 25.21
N SER A 595 -13.00 15.58 25.79
CA SER A 595 -12.56 15.51 27.19
C SER A 595 -11.77 16.76 27.56
N LEU A 596 -11.13 16.77 28.73
CA LEU A 596 -10.05 17.71 29.05
C LEU A 596 -8.85 17.45 28.13
N PRO A 597 -7.94 18.43 27.95
CA PRO A 597 -6.70 18.23 27.21
C PRO A 597 -5.90 17.05 27.75
N ILE A 598 -5.32 16.28 26.84
CA ILE A 598 -4.50 15.11 27.13
C ILE A 598 -3.04 15.57 27.23
N ASP A 599 -2.36 15.24 28.31
CA ASP A 599 -0.93 15.42 28.42
C ASP A 599 -0.18 14.18 27.92
N GLN A 600 0.50 14.31 26.81
CA GLN A 600 1.28 13.24 26.21
C GLN A 600 2.78 13.32 26.54
N ARG A 601 3.20 14.26 27.39
CA ARG A 601 4.61 14.49 27.72
C ARG A 601 5.17 13.50 28.75
N GLU A 602 4.31 12.85 29.52
CA GLU A 602 4.70 11.95 30.59
C GLU A 602 4.81 10.50 30.10
N ASN A 603 5.95 9.88 30.37
CA ASN A 603 6.15 8.47 30.08
C ASN A 603 5.41 7.60 31.10
N ALA A 604 4.46 6.80 30.62
CA ALA A 604 3.60 5.99 31.48
C ALA A 604 4.36 4.97 32.36
N ALA A 605 5.50 4.48 31.88
CA ALA A 605 6.30 3.48 32.61
C ALA A 605 7.16 4.09 33.72
N THR A 606 7.59 5.36 33.58
CA THR A 606 8.54 5.99 34.51
C THR A 606 7.94 7.11 35.34
N ASP A 607 7.01 7.88 34.74
CA ASP A 607 6.56 9.15 35.35
C ASP A 607 5.21 9.01 36.07
N TRP A 608 4.40 8.00 35.69
CA TRP A 608 3.10 7.78 36.34
C TRP A 608 3.24 7.12 37.71
N PRO A 609 2.53 7.62 38.73
CA PRO A 609 2.63 7.09 40.08
C PRO A 609 2.07 5.67 40.20
N GLY A 610 2.59 4.90 41.14
CA GLY A 610 2.00 3.67 41.63
C GLY A 610 2.04 2.48 40.66
N LYS A 611 2.91 2.50 39.66
CA LYS A 611 3.01 1.45 38.64
C LYS A 611 1.66 1.18 37.94
N ILE A 612 1.02 2.24 37.51
CA ILE A 612 -0.27 2.15 36.78
C ILE A 612 -0.07 1.37 35.48
N TRP A 613 1.06 1.58 34.79
CA TRP A 613 1.44 0.77 33.64
C TRP A 613 2.48 -0.28 34.05
N VAL A 614 2.21 -1.53 33.81
CA VAL A 614 3.11 -2.67 34.08
C VAL A 614 3.09 -3.57 32.86
N LYS A 615 4.25 -4.07 32.46
CA LYS A 615 4.36 -5.07 31.38
C LYS A 615 3.63 -6.35 31.79
N ASP A 616 3.04 -7.01 30.82
CA ASP A 616 2.40 -8.29 31.07
C ASP A 616 3.40 -9.38 31.46
N GLU A 617 4.63 -9.32 30.93
CA GLU A 617 5.74 -10.18 31.33
C GLU A 617 6.11 -10.00 32.80
N ASP A 618 6.11 -8.77 33.33
CA ASP A 618 6.40 -8.48 34.74
C ASP A 618 5.29 -8.99 35.66
N ASN A 619 4.09 -9.18 35.11
CA ASN A 619 2.97 -9.84 35.76
C ASN A 619 2.94 -11.36 35.52
N ASN A 620 3.98 -11.93 34.92
CA ASN A 620 4.06 -13.34 34.50
C ASN A 620 2.89 -13.79 33.61
N PHE A 621 2.33 -12.89 32.82
CA PHE A 621 1.13 -13.09 32.02
C PHE A 621 -0.08 -13.58 32.83
N ASP A 622 -0.12 -13.31 34.12
CA ASP A 622 -1.29 -13.58 34.95
C ASP A 622 -2.45 -12.69 34.49
N GLU A 623 -3.50 -13.31 34.01
CA GLU A 623 -4.64 -12.60 33.41
C GLU A 623 -5.31 -11.63 34.39
N ALA A 624 -5.43 -12.01 35.68
CA ALA A 624 -6.07 -11.15 36.67
C ALA A 624 -5.25 -9.90 36.94
N MET A 625 -3.92 -10.03 37.03
CA MET A 625 -3.01 -8.90 37.21
C MET A 625 -2.95 -8.01 35.98
N CYS A 626 -2.92 -8.59 34.77
CA CYS A 626 -2.94 -7.82 33.53
C CYS A 626 -4.25 -7.03 33.38
N ARG A 627 -5.40 -7.64 33.67
CA ARG A 627 -6.70 -6.96 33.67
C ARG A 627 -6.84 -5.90 34.76
N GLU A 628 -6.19 -6.06 35.90
CA GLU A 628 -6.15 -5.01 36.93
C GLU A 628 -5.36 -3.78 36.43
N CYS A 629 -4.22 -4.01 35.79
CA CYS A 629 -3.46 -2.96 35.15
C CYS A 629 -4.30 -2.25 34.09
N ASP A 630 -5.00 -2.97 33.23
CA ASP A 630 -5.87 -2.39 32.20
C ASP A 630 -7.01 -1.56 32.81
N ARG A 631 -7.61 -1.99 33.92
CA ARG A 631 -8.62 -1.18 34.63
C ARG A 631 -8.04 0.12 35.18
N ASN A 632 -6.83 0.07 35.73
CA ASN A 632 -6.16 1.28 36.25
C ASN A 632 -5.84 2.27 35.14
N LEU A 633 -5.34 1.78 33.99
CA LEU A 633 -5.11 2.59 32.81
C LEU A 633 -6.40 3.21 32.26
N ARG A 634 -7.47 2.40 32.20
CA ARG A 634 -8.79 2.86 31.71
C ARG A 634 -9.37 3.98 32.58
N ASN A 635 -9.12 3.97 33.89
CA ASN A 635 -9.52 5.07 34.79
C ASN A 635 -8.82 6.39 34.45
N MET A 636 -7.66 6.33 33.81
CA MET A 636 -6.93 7.50 33.30
C MET A 636 -7.28 7.83 31.84
N GLY A 637 -8.18 7.09 31.21
CA GLY A 637 -8.54 7.24 29.80
C GLY A 637 -7.59 6.52 28.83
N TYR A 638 -6.76 5.60 29.32
CA TYR A 638 -5.80 4.85 28.51
C TYR A 638 -6.02 3.36 28.57
N LEU A 639 -5.45 2.68 27.59
CA LEU A 639 -5.30 1.23 27.52
C LEU A 639 -3.88 0.93 27.02
N LYS A 640 -3.39 -0.28 27.29
CA LYS A 640 -2.16 -0.75 26.63
C LYS A 640 -2.37 -0.80 25.13
N GLY A 641 -1.36 -0.42 24.38
CA GLY A 641 -1.30 -0.62 22.93
C GLY A 641 -0.91 -2.05 22.56
N PRO A 642 -1.06 -2.43 21.30
CA PRO A 642 -0.55 -3.70 20.80
C PRO A 642 0.96 -3.82 21.00
N ASN A 643 1.43 -5.06 21.15
CA ASN A 643 2.86 -5.34 21.14
C ASN A 643 3.52 -4.80 19.88
N TYR A 644 4.76 -4.36 20.03
CA TYR A 644 5.55 -3.95 18.88
C TYR A 644 5.84 -5.13 17.98
N TRP A 645 5.58 -4.96 16.72
CA TRP A 645 6.08 -5.84 15.69
C TRP A 645 6.55 -5.00 14.50
N CYS A 646 7.59 -5.43 13.87
CA CYS A 646 8.13 -4.80 12.68
C CYS A 646 8.72 -5.88 11.79
N LEU A 647 8.84 -5.58 10.52
CA LEU A 647 9.67 -6.37 9.63
C LEU A 647 11.10 -6.38 10.16
N ASN A 648 11.61 -7.56 10.50
CA ASN A 648 13.03 -7.71 10.78
C ASN A 648 13.76 -7.76 9.44
N GLY A 649 14.40 -6.65 9.11
CA GLY A 649 14.90 -6.35 7.81
C GLY A 649 15.87 -7.34 7.18
N SER A 650 16.53 -8.20 7.89
CA SER A 650 17.50 -9.08 7.25
C SER A 650 16.90 -10.33 6.61
N LYS A 651 15.61 -10.63 6.80
CA LYS A 651 14.98 -11.87 6.29
C LYS A 651 13.46 -11.81 6.07
N GLY A 652 12.84 -10.66 6.03
CA GLY A 652 11.36 -10.58 5.94
C GLY A 652 10.62 -11.11 7.17
N LYS A 653 11.31 -11.46 8.25
CA LYS A 653 10.69 -11.99 9.46
C LYS A 653 10.21 -10.87 10.35
N THR A 654 8.96 -10.93 10.72
CA THR A 654 8.41 -10.12 11.81
C THR A 654 8.90 -10.66 13.15
N THR A 655 9.34 -9.75 13.99
CA THR A 655 9.60 -10.05 15.39
C THR A 655 8.60 -9.30 16.23
N VAL A 656 7.82 -10.04 16.99
CA VAL A 656 7.02 -9.47 18.07
C VAL A 656 7.99 -8.97 19.13
N ARG A 657 7.78 -7.74 19.59
CA ARG A 657 8.65 -7.15 20.57
C ARG A 657 7.90 -6.74 21.82
N GLU A 658 8.70 -6.64 22.86
CA GLU A 658 8.28 -6.16 24.17
C GLU A 658 7.51 -4.83 24.06
N HIS A 659 6.51 -4.66 24.90
CA HIS A 659 5.70 -3.46 25.03
C HIS A 659 6.51 -2.18 25.31
N TYR A 660 7.76 -2.32 25.71
CA TYR A 660 8.61 -1.22 26.12
C TYR A 660 10.08 -1.49 25.84
N LYS A 661 10.71 -0.57 25.19
CA LYS A 661 12.17 -0.47 25.14
C LYS A 661 12.61 0.71 25.95
N GLY A 662 13.36 0.47 27.02
CA GLY A 662 14.01 1.54 27.76
C GLY A 662 14.82 2.45 26.84
N GLY A 663 14.93 3.74 27.17
CA GLY A 663 15.74 4.71 26.45
C GLY A 663 15.05 6.03 26.14
N GLY A 664 14.03 6.41 26.91
CA GLY A 664 13.38 7.73 26.80
C GLY A 664 12.06 7.75 26.01
N TYR A 665 11.73 6.68 25.31
CA TYR A 665 10.43 6.53 24.66
C TYR A 665 9.49 5.76 25.58
N GLY A 666 8.24 6.24 25.67
CA GLY A 666 7.20 5.59 26.46
C GLY A 666 6.66 4.31 25.82
N PRO A 667 5.87 3.54 26.58
CA PRO A 667 5.18 2.38 26.04
C PRO A 667 4.11 2.79 25.04
N ASN A 668 3.75 1.87 24.16
CA ASN A 668 2.57 2.00 23.29
C ASN A 668 1.30 1.99 24.13
N LEU A 669 0.48 2.99 23.90
CA LEU A 669 -0.81 3.19 24.58
C LEU A 669 -1.92 3.39 23.56
N ARG A 670 -3.14 3.07 23.97
CA ARG A 670 -4.36 3.53 23.32
C ARG A 670 -5.02 4.56 24.19
N TYR A 671 -5.34 5.72 23.64
CA TYR A 671 -6.11 6.75 24.34
C TYR A 671 -7.59 6.67 23.92
N ILE A 672 -8.51 6.65 24.90
CA ILE A 672 -9.95 6.66 24.68
C ILE A 672 -10.39 8.09 24.39
N VAL A 673 -10.57 8.43 23.14
CA VAL A 673 -10.94 9.78 22.69
C VAL A 673 -12.39 10.09 23.08
N LYS A 674 -13.31 9.16 22.76
CA LYS A 674 -14.74 9.35 23.03
C LYS A 674 -15.47 8.01 23.01
N ARG A 675 -16.47 7.85 23.89
CA ARG A 675 -17.49 6.82 23.83
C ARG A 675 -18.80 7.47 23.42
N GLN A 676 -19.39 7.07 22.32
CA GLN A 676 -20.68 7.56 21.83
C GLN A 676 -21.31 6.63 20.80
N TYR A 677 -22.54 6.93 20.42
CA TYR A 677 -23.19 6.32 19.27
C TYR A 677 -22.63 6.94 17.98
N PHE A 678 -22.24 6.09 17.05
CA PHE A 678 -21.83 6.46 15.68
C PHE A 678 -22.84 5.90 14.69
N ASP A 679 -23.29 6.73 13.78
CA ASP A 679 -24.16 6.35 12.68
C ASP A 679 -23.32 6.09 11.42
N LYS A 680 -23.49 4.92 10.81
CA LYS A 680 -22.73 4.50 9.62
C LYS A 680 -22.95 5.41 8.40
N ASP A 681 -24.10 6.09 8.33
CA ASP A 681 -24.48 6.97 7.22
C ASP A 681 -24.06 8.44 7.45
N LYS A 682 -23.34 8.70 8.53
CA LYS A 682 -22.86 10.03 8.90
C LYS A 682 -21.35 10.15 8.76
N THR A 683 -20.91 11.38 8.52
CA THR A 683 -19.49 11.73 8.48
C THR A 683 -19.09 12.40 9.79
N TYR A 684 -18.03 11.90 10.40
CA TYR A 684 -17.44 12.43 11.62
C TYR A 684 -16.10 13.09 11.33
N TYR A 685 -15.84 14.18 12.05
CA TYR A 685 -14.56 14.90 11.95
C TYR A 685 -13.96 15.02 13.35
N ILE A 686 -12.65 14.78 13.45
CA ILE A 686 -11.88 14.96 14.67
C ILE A 686 -10.89 16.10 14.47
N ARG A 687 -10.84 17.05 15.41
CA ARG A 687 -9.89 18.14 15.41
C ARG A 687 -8.92 17.98 16.56
N PHE A 688 -7.65 18.10 16.23
CA PHE A 688 -6.55 18.13 17.18
C PHE A 688 -5.98 19.55 17.28
N LYS A 689 -5.94 20.06 18.49
CA LYS A 689 -5.41 21.38 18.75
C LYS A 689 -4.38 21.29 19.86
N CYS A 690 -3.18 21.82 19.63
CA CYS A 690 -2.18 22.00 20.67
C CYS A 690 -2.74 22.91 21.77
N ALA A 691 -2.72 22.43 23.00
CA ALA A 691 -3.19 23.19 24.15
C ALA A 691 -2.08 24.06 24.79
N VAL A 692 -0.83 23.89 24.33
CA VAL A 692 0.35 24.61 24.78
C VAL A 692 0.93 25.39 23.63
N ASP A 693 1.12 26.68 23.76
CA ASP A 693 1.74 27.50 22.70
C ASP A 693 3.27 27.32 22.74
N ASN A 694 3.71 26.22 22.12
CA ASN A 694 5.11 25.86 21.97
C ASN A 694 5.39 25.41 20.53
N PRO A 695 6.27 26.09 19.78
CA PRO A 695 6.58 25.72 18.39
C PRO A 695 7.27 24.36 18.26
N ASN A 696 7.84 23.83 19.34
CA ASN A 696 8.47 22.51 19.38
C ASN A 696 7.51 21.38 19.79
N SER A 697 6.23 21.71 20.00
CA SER A 697 5.22 20.72 20.35
C SER A 697 5.08 19.68 19.23
N GLN A 698 5.06 18.41 19.59
CA GLN A 698 4.82 17.30 18.70
C GLN A 698 3.53 16.59 19.06
N PHE A 699 2.76 16.22 18.06
CA PHE A 699 1.66 15.30 18.15
C PHE A 699 1.97 14.08 17.27
N PHE A 700 1.86 12.91 17.87
CA PHE A 700 2.08 11.64 17.22
C PHE A 700 0.75 10.94 17.03
N LEU A 701 0.52 10.41 15.83
CA LEU A 701 -0.62 9.61 15.52
C LEU A 701 -0.17 8.39 14.70
N ASP A 702 -0.49 7.22 15.19
CA ASP A 702 -0.17 5.96 14.54
C ASP A 702 -1.43 5.36 13.90
N TYR A 703 -2.42 5.02 14.71
CA TYR A 703 -3.65 4.43 14.27
C TYR A 703 -4.87 4.95 15.03
N PHE A 704 -6.04 4.72 14.47
CA PHE A 704 -7.31 4.82 15.16
C PHE A 704 -7.94 3.45 15.39
N GLU A 705 -8.82 3.38 16.38
CA GLU A 705 -9.61 2.19 16.66
C GLU A 705 -11.05 2.59 16.93
N PHE A 706 -11.99 1.97 16.20
CA PHE A 706 -13.38 1.90 16.61
C PHE A 706 -13.62 0.57 17.31
N CYS A 707 -13.84 0.60 18.61
CA CYS A 707 -14.13 -0.57 19.40
C CYS A 707 -15.62 -0.64 19.71
N PRO A 708 -16.38 -1.61 19.16
CA PRO A 708 -17.81 -1.71 19.40
C PRO A 708 -18.14 -2.15 20.83
N SER A 709 -19.36 -1.87 21.29
CA SER A 709 -19.79 -2.20 22.66
C SER A 709 -19.72 -3.69 22.98
N GLU A 710 -19.95 -4.51 21.99
CA GLU A 710 -19.83 -5.97 22.13
C GLU A 710 -18.40 -6.40 22.53
N VAL A 711 -17.39 -5.59 22.20
CA VAL A 711 -15.99 -5.84 22.55
C VAL A 711 -15.63 -5.13 23.85
N TYR A 712 -15.83 -3.81 23.95
CA TYR A 712 -15.31 -3.05 25.10
C TYR A 712 -16.09 -3.29 26.42
N ASP A 713 -17.34 -3.75 26.37
CA ASP A 713 -18.13 -4.13 27.53
C ASP A 713 -18.03 -5.65 27.83
N SER A 714 -17.35 -6.42 26.97
CA SER A 714 -17.12 -7.83 27.23
C SER A 714 -16.07 -8.03 28.31
N PRO A 715 -16.29 -8.95 29.26
CA PRO A 715 -15.29 -9.27 30.27
C PRO A 715 -13.97 -9.80 29.71
N THR A 716 -14.01 -10.37 28.51
CA THR A 716 -12.88 -11.01 27.84
C THR A 716 -12.55 -10.34 26.49
N GLY A 717 -13.23 -9.24 26.14
CA GLY A 717 -13.12 -8.61 24.83
C GLY A 717 -11.89 -7.72 24.64
N GLU A 718 -11.26 -7.28 25.74
CA GLU A 718 -10.04 -6.48 25.65
C GLU A 718 -8.80 -7.36 25.52
N ASP A 719 -7.84 -6.87 24.76
CA ASP A 719 -6.57 -7.55 24.56
C ASP A 719 -5.76 -7.61 25.87
N ILE A 720 -5.09 -8.71 26.07
CA ILE A 720 -4.03 -8.87 27.07
C ILE A 720 -2.72 -8.97 26.27
N TRP A 721 -1.76 -8.14 26.63
CA TRP A 721 -0.51 -8.01 25.89
C TRP A 721 0.71 -8.42 26.71
#